data_4e769cebd9e4c69e4eacc0b161a8903d
#
_entry.id   4e769cebd9e4c69e4eacc0b161a8903d
#
_cell.length_a   1.000
_cell.length_b   1.000
_cell.length_c   1.000
_cell.angle_alpha   90.00
_cell.angle_beta   90.00
_cell.angle_gamma   90.00
#
_symmetry.space_group_name_H-M   'P 1'
#
loop_
_entity.id
_entity.type
_entity.pdbx_description
1 polymer ?
#
loop_
_entity_poly.entity_id
_entity_poly.type
_entity_poly.pdbx_seq_one_letter_code
_entity_poly.pdbx_strand_id
1 'polypeptide(L)'
;MDIGESLYPFRYYYHFYGSFVQPACLIAGLLFWFCLFPVSAHSKYQVTTDYLAELQQQTRQKNLADERVWHLLLKYNKTLFGGMISEADGMEFFNSPQGKTDPESELLATLASFFVPLTEIAEGKEHPQCNFPARFKWLNQQLAFDPQRLQIQACDRLDRWVTALDPVGVTLVFASYFMNNPASMFGHTLIRIDSRRTSSGNNLMNYGANYAAIPDTENGFLYALKGLIGSFQGRFAIFPYYTKVQEYNNWESRDLWEYELKFNQDQLNMMLLHLWELGGTYFDYYYFQENCSYHVLSLLEIANPNLRLKNSFFFSVIPADTVKVVMAQEGLVKQIVYRPAVLNQMNHKRFKMINDEKRILQGIIKGEISPESTSFGNLSSQSQALLLNAYMDYLQYQSMQEKSDKEIKIPHSVLLARSRLQVTDEENSEIMRFSNPPDQGHGTDRLRLGMGFYSHESFIELAYRPAYHDLMAKDVGYDKNSEIIFMDFKLRYYLESERLRLDQAKILSITSLNPYDPLFTKFSWRADLEIDTLRDHDCNYCNSIKSSYGRGISYRPDFFSPLLLFSFVDLKTEFSSHLKENYRLGGDVEVGAFYNISENLRIKLAATYQVYILGENKRFFTSHFITRYALSQDLDLRLELNRYDQNNEGIFSVNYFF
;
A
#
# COMPACT_ATOMS: atom_id res chain seq x y z
N MET A 1 -2.23 6.49 -36.01
CA MET A 1 -1.99 7.77 -35.31
C MET A 1 -1.36 7.41 -34.00
N ASP A 2 -0.04 7.60 -33.92
CA ASP A 2 0.81 7.21 -32.79
C ASP A 2 0.58 8.16 -31.61
N ILE A 3 -0.31 7.81 -30.73
CA ILE A 3 -0.57 8.52 -29.48
C ILE A 3 0.41 8.06 -28.36
N GLY A 4 1.22 7.02 -28.65
CA GLY A 4 2.09 6.37 -27.67
C GLY A 4 3.28 7.20 -27.17
N GLU A 5 3.86 8.05 -27.99
CA GLU A 5 5.07 8.81 -27.60
C GLU A 5 4.82 10.09 -26.80
N SER A 6 3.61 10.65 -26.86
CA SER A 6 3.28 11.95 -26.24
C SER A 6 2.84 11.87 -24.78
N LEU A 7 2.51 10.68 -24.26
CA LEU A 7 1.94 10.49 -22.92
C LEU A 7 2.94 10.02 -21.86
N TYR A 8 4.16 9.69 -22.25
CA TYR A 8 5.18 9.20 -21.32
C TYR A 8 6.33 10.22 -21.17
N PRO A 9 6.30 11.11 -20.17
CA PRO A 9 7.52 11.78 -19.72
C PRO A 9 8.51 10.81 -19.07
N PHE A 10 8.10 9.55 -18.86
CA PHE A 10 8.81 8.51 -18.13
C PHE A 10 9.35 7.42 -19.08
N ARG A 11 10.36 7.76 -19.90
CA ARG A 11 11.09 6.74 -20.67
C ARG A 11 12.04 6.00 -19.75
N TYR A 12 11.90 4.68 -19.63
CA TYR A 12 12.93 3.80 -19.11
C TYR A 12 14.15 3.83 -20.04
N TYR A 13 15.27 4.43 -19.62
CA TYR A 13 16.55 4.26 -20.27
C TYR A 13 17.27 3.05 -19.67
N TYR A 14 17.33 1.96 -20.43
CA TYR A 14 18.39 0.96 -20.28
C TYR A 14 19.64 1.51 -20.96
N HIS A 15 20.63 1.95 -20.20
CA HIS A 15 21.96 2.20 -20.72
C HIS A 15 22.91 1.05 -20.44
N PHE A 16 23.33 0.38 -21.53
CA PHE A 16 24.50 -0.46 -21.56
C PHE A 16 25.77 0.39 -21.36
N TYR A 17 26.64 -0.03 -20.45
CA TYR A 17 27.99 0.50 -20.29
C TYR A 17 28.85 0.11 -21.48
N GLY A 18 29.42 1.09 -22.14
CA GLY A 18 30.52 0.93 -23.09
C GLY A 18 31.54 2.05 -22.89
N SER A 19 32.63 1.69 -22.25
CA SER A 19 33.82 2.53 -22.08
C SER A 19 34.47 2.83 -23.41
N PHE A 20 34.84 4.10 -23.68
CA PHE A 20 35.99 4.38 -24.53
C PHE A 20 36.68 5.71 -24.17
N VAL A 21 38.00 5.65 -24.22
CA VAL A 21 39.11 6.48 -23.89
C VAL A 21 39.19 7.75 -24.74
N GLN A 22 39.66 8.84 -24.09
CA GLN A 22 40.20 10.04 -24.74
C GLN A 22 41.43 9.73 -25.61
N PRO A 23 41.80 10.59 -26.58
CA PRO A 23 42.92 11.47 -26.29
C PRO A 23 42.82 12.92 -26.81
N ALA A 24 43.67 13.73 -26.20
CA ALA A 24 43.94 15.15 -26.44
C ALA A 24 44.75 15.40 -27.68
N CYS A 25 44.70 16.67 -28.22
CA CYS A 25 45.76 17.52 -28.76
C CYS A 25 45.13 18.73 -29.44
N LEU A 26 45.33 19.93 -28.98
CA LEU A 26 46.41 20.91 -29.11
C LEU A 26 46.38 21.75 -30.40
N ILE A 27 46.53 23.09 -30.16
CA ILE A 27 47.20 24.14 -30.95
C ILE A 27 46.31 25.10 -31.76
N ALA A 28 46.07 26.30 -31.25
CA ALA A 28 46.66 27.63 -31.51
C ALA A 28 46.40 28.29 -32.89
N GLY A 29 46.00 29.53 -32.84
CA GLY A 29 46.26 30.47 -33.94
C GLY A 29 45.27 31.64 -34.04
N LEU A 30 45.48 32.68 -33.29
CA LEU A 30 45.66 34.12 -33.63
C LEU A 30 44.80 34.78 -34.74
N LEU A 31 44.20 35.84 -34.39
CA LEU A 31 44.20 37.22 -34.84
C LEU A 31 42.86 37.84 -35.22
N PHE A 32 42.54 38.84 -34.38
CA PHE A 32 42.00 40.16 -34.73
C PHE A 32 41.04 40.29 -35.93
N TRP A 33 39.82 40.72 -35.60
CA TRP A 33 39.25 41.92 -36.21
C TRP A 33 38.20 42.57 -35.29
N PHE A 34 38.50 43.82 -34.92
CA PHE A 34 37.56 44.77 -34.34
C PHE A 34 36.54 45.20 -35.40
N CYS A 35 35.27 45.09 -35.13
CA CYS A 35 34.26 46.05 -35.63
C CYS A 35 33.06 46.11 -34.67
N LEU A 36 32.82 47.28 -34.26
CA LEU A 36 31.71 47.86 -33.55
C LEU A 36 30.32 47.32 -33.96
N PHE A 37 29.53 46.98 -32.99
CA PHE A 37 28.05 47.02 -32.84
C PHE A 37 27.60 45.97 -31.83
N PRO A 38 26.53 46.13 -31.07
CA PRO A 38 25.76 47.26 -30.65
C PRO A 38 25.36 47.28 -29.13
N VAL A 39 25.04 48.41 -28.67
CA VAL A 39 24.62 48.81 -27.32
C VAL A 39 23.27 48.22 -26.86
N SER A 40 22.54 47.47 -27.71
CA SER A 40 21.19 46.98 -27.34
C SER A 40 21.15 45.72 -26.50
N ALA A 41 22.18 44.86 -26.49
CA ALA A 41 22.19 43.64 -25.67
C ALA A 41 22.46 43.92 -24.18
N HIS A 42 23.26 44.94 -23.87
CA HIS A 42 23.62 45.32 -22.51
C HIS A 42 22.42 45.84 -21.68
N SER A 43 21.51 46.60 -22.31
CA SER A 43 20.34 47.17 -21.64
C SER A 43 19.31 46.08 -21.20
N LYS A 44 19.11 45.07 -22.04
CA LYS A 44 18.14 44.00 -21.73
C LYS A 44 18.65 43.05 -20.63
N TYR A 45 19.93 42.78 -20.60
CA TYR A 45 20.58 41.94 -19.58
C TYR A 45 20.57 42.64 -18.20
N GLN A 46 20.81 43.96 -18.17
CA GLN A 46 20.82 44.73 -16.93
C GLN A 46 19.40 44.87 -16.32
N VAL A 47 18.36 45.07 -17.14
CA VAL A 47 16.96 45.13 -16.69
C VAL A 47 16.50 43.77 -16.12
N THR A 48 17.01 42.65 -16.67
CA THR A 48 16.65 41.32 -16.21
C THR A 48 17.30 40.96 -14.86
N THR A 49 18.55 41.39 -14.63
CA THR A 49 19.26 41.24 -13.36
C THR A 49 18.68 42.09 -12.25
N ASP A 50 18.26 43.32 -12.55
CA ASP A 50 17.64 44.21 -11.58
C ASP A 50 16.27 43.68 -11.13
N TYR A 51 15.47 43.13 -12.05
CA TYR A 51 14.17 42.55 -11.72
C TYR A 51 14.28 41.28 -10.90
N LEU A 52 15.21 40.42 -11.22
CA LEU A 52 15.48 39.23 -10.42
C LEU A 52 15.87 39.59 -8.98
N ALA A 53 16.74 40.58 -8.80
CA ALA A 53 17.12 41.08 -7.49
C ALA A 53 15.94 41.64 -6.69
N GLU A 54 15.06 42.40 -7.37
CA GLU A 54 13.81 42.91 -6.78
C GLU A 54 12.91 41.75 -6.29
N LEU A 55 12.68 40.73 -7.12
CA LEU A 55 11.87 39.57 -6.75
C LEU A 55 12.50 38.74 -5.60
N GLN A 56 13.83 38.57 -5.61
CA GLN A 56 14.56 37.91 -4.53
C GLN A 56 14.43 38.68 -3.20
N GLN A 57 14.46 40.01 -3.24
CA GLN A 57 14.23 40.84 -2.06
C GLN A 57 12.77 40.71 -1.55
N GLN A 58 11.78 40.71 -2.44
CA GLN A 58 10.37 40.53 -2.08
C GLN A 58 10.13 39.15 -1.47
N THR A 59 10.80 38.09 -1.99
CA THR A 59 10.75 36.72 -1.48
C THR A 59 11.19 36.67 -0.03
N ARG A 60 12.31 37.31 0.31
CA ARG A 60 12.82 37.39 1.69
C ARG A 60 11.91 38.23 2.59
N GLN A 61 11.40 39.36 2.12
CA GLN A 61 10.48 40.21 2.89
C GLN A 61 9.17 39.50 3.25
N LYS A 62 8.70 38.64 2.37
CA LYS A 62 7.49 37.80 2.57
C LYS A 62 7.75 36.50 3.28
N ASN A 63 9.01 36.14 3.60
CA ASN A 63 9.44 34.85 4.17
C ASN A 63 8.89 33.63 3.40
N LEU A 64 8.90 33.68 2.08
CA LEU A 64 8.29 32.66 1.24
C LEU A 64 8.98 31.29 1.38
N ALA A 65 10.23 31.26 1.80
CA ALA A 65 10.98 30.03 2.06
C ALA A 65 10.43 29.22 3.25
N ASP A 66 9.76 29.90 4.20
CA ASP A 66 9.14 29.28 5.38
C ASP A 66 7.67 28.92 5.15
N GLU A 67 7.12 29.30 3.99
CA GLU A 67 5.72 29.03 3.68
C GLU A 67 5.47 27.52 3.47
N ARG A 68 4.35 27.05 4.06
CA ARG A 68 3.96 25.64 3.97
C ARG A 68 3.88 25.12 2.53
N VAL A 69 3.37 25.93 1.60
CA VAL A 69 3.22 25.52 0.20
C VAL A 69 4.58 25.26 -0.44
N TRP A 70 5.59 26.11 -0.12
CA TRP A 70 6.96 25.88 -0.57
C TRP A 70 7.52 24.58 -0.02
N HIS A 71 7.31 24.33 1.28
CA HIS A 71 7.74 23.07 1.89
C HIS A 71 7.06 21.84 1.28
N LEU A 72 5.76 21.92 0.98
CA LEU A 72 5.03 20.83 0.31
C LEU A 72 5.54 20.58 -1.12
N LEU A 73 5.81 21.65 -1.91
CA LEU A 73 6.33 21.54 -3.28
C LEU A 73 7.72 20.90 -3.33
N LEU A 74 8.55 21.20 -2.35
CA LEU A 74 9.93 20.67 -2.26
C LEU A 74 10.03 19.44 -1.34
N LYS A 75 8.90 18.97 -0.75
CA LYS A 75 8.87 17.81 0.16
C LYS A 75 9.75 17.99 1.40
N TYR A 76 9.87 19.22 1.95
CA TYR A 76 10.67 19.46 3.14
C TYR A 76 9.97 19.00 4.42
N ASN A 77 10.75 18.33 5.26
CA ASN A 77 10.40 17.98 6.64
C ASN A 77 11.42 18.55 7.63
N LYS A 78 10.98 18.81 8.85
CA LYS A 78 11.87 19.22 9.95
C LYS A 78 12.67 18.02 10.45
N THR A 79 13.98 18.20 10.60
CA THR A 79 14.82 17.20 11.24
C THR A 79 14.72 17.27 12.76
N LEU A 80 15.10 16.21 13.47
CA LEU A 80 15.12 16.14 14.93
C LEU A 80 15.99 17.24 15.59
N PHE A 81 17.00 17.72 14.88
CA PHE A 81 17.95 18.73 15.37
C PHE A 81 17.63 20.17 14.87
N GLY A 82 16.44 20.37 14.27
CA GLY A 82 15.95 21.70 13.93
C GLY A 82 16.31 22.21 12.53
N GLY A 83 16.89 21.40 11.66
CA GLY A 83 17.11 21.72 10.25
C GLY A 83 15.92 21.32 9.38
N MET A 84 16.01 21.61 8.07
CA MET A 84 15.07 21.13 7.05
C MET A 84 15.78 20.13 6.15
N ILE A 85 15.04 19.11 5.66
CA ILE A 85 15.52 18.16 4.67
C ILE A 85 14.37 17.78 3.73
N SER A 86 14.65 17.73 2.44
CA SER A 86 13.69 17.24 1.45
C SER A 86 13.72 15.71 1.38
N GLU A 87 12.56 15.09 1.24
CA GLU A 87 12.38 13.66 0.95
C GLU A 87 12.86 13.30 -0.46
N ALA A 88 12.91 14.27 -1.39
CA ALA A 88 13.37 14.01 -2.76
C ALA A 88 14.87 13.72 -2.81
N ASP A 89 15.25 12.62 -3.49
CA ASP A 89 16.64 12.16 -3.58
C ASP A 89 17.26 12.43 -4.95
N GLY A 90 16.44 12.66 -5.98
CA GLY A 90 16.93 13.04 -7.30
C GLY A 90 17.47 14.46 -7.32
N MET A 91 18.78 14.61 -7.58
CA MET A 91 19.44 15.93 -7.59
C MET A 91 18.88 16.88 -8.67
N GLU A 92 18.32 16.35 -9.75
CA GLU A 92 17.69 17.15 -10.82
C GLU A 92 16.37 17.82 -10.37
N PHE A 93 15.85 17.47 -9.20
CA PHE A 93 14.69 18.11 -8.60
C PHE A 93 15.00 19.49 -8.00
N PHE A 94 16.26 19.76 -7.72
CA PHE A 94 16.73 20.99 -7.11
C PHE A 94 17.45 21.87 -8.11
N ASN A 95 17.24 23.19 -8.00
CA ASN A 95 17.98 24.21 -8.75
C ASN A 95 19.24 24.68 -8.00
N SER A 96 19.24 24.55 -6.66
CA SER A 96 20.38 24.85 -5.81
C SER A 96 21.17 23.58 -5.44
N PRO A 97 22.52 23.61 -5.41
CA PRO A 97 23.31 22.53 -4.84
C PRO A 97 23.00 22.21 -3.37
N GLN A 98 22.51 23.20 -2.61
CA GLN A 98 22.05 23.06 -1.22
C GLN A 98 20.54 22.83 -1.12
N GLY A 99 19.82 22.73 -2.24
CA GLY A 99 18.37 22.68 -2.29
C GLY A 99 17.73 21.55 -1.49
N LYS A 100 18.43 20.44 -1.25
CA LYS A 100 17.94 19.36 -0.41
C LYS A 100 17.77 19.75 1.07
N THR A 101 18.55 20.72 1.58
CA THR A 101 18.61 21.07 3.02
C THR A 101 18.37 22.54 3.32
N ASP A 102 18.37 23.39 2.29
CA ASP A 102 18.20 24.86 2.44
C ASP A 102 17.03 25.34 1.55
N PRO A 103 15.83 25.53 2.16
CA PRO A 103 14.66 26.01 1.44
C PRO A 103 14.81 27.41 0.81
N GLU A 104 15.56 28.31 1.45
CA GLU A 104 15.78 29.66 0.91
C GLU A 104 16.70 29.62 -0.29
N SER A 105 17.82 28.90 -0.19
CA SER A 105 18.75 28.73 -1.29
C SER A 105 18.07 28.11 -2.51
N GLU A 106 17.23 27.09 -2.33
CA GLU A 106 16.46 26.47 -3.41
C GLU A 106 15.43 27.43 -4.01
N LEU A 107 14.75 28.24 -3.19
CA LEU A 107 13.75 29.18 -3.67
C LEU A 107 14.41 30.26 -4.54
N LEU A 108 15.51 30.83 -4.10
CA LEU A 108 16.23 31.84 -4.84
C LEU A 108 16.83 31.30 -6.14
N ALA A 109 17.36 30.08 -6.12
CA ALA A 109 17.87 29.39 -7.30
C ALA A 109 16.74 29.03 -8.30
N THR A 110 15.59 28.55 -7.79
CA THR A 110 14.40 28.28 -8.61
C THR A 110 13.92 29.58 -9.29
N LEU A 111 13.84 30.68 -8.56
CA LEU A 111 13.46 31.97 -9.11
C LEU A 111 14.44 32.42 -10.20
N ALA A 112 15.76 32.30 -9.96
CA ALA A 112 16.78 32.63 -10.94
C ALA A 112 16.70 31.76 -12.21
N SER A 113 16.40 30.47 -12.06
CA SER A 113 16.28 29.55 -13.19
C SER A 113 15.15 29.93 -14.17
N PHE A 114 14.13 30.65 -13.74
CA PHE A 114 13.04 31.11 -14.61
C PHE A 114 13.46 32.23 -15.59
N PHE A 115 14.62 32.84 -15.35
CA PHE A 115 15.19 33.90 -16.19
C PHE A 115 16.22 33.38 -17.19
N VAL A 116 16.53 32.10 -17.19
CA VAL A 116 17.51 31.50 -18.12
C VAL A 116 17.01 31.66 -19.56
N PRO A 117 17.80 32.20 -20.49
CA PRO A 117 17.41 32.29 -21.89
C PRO A 117 17.25 30.90 -22.54
N LEU A 118 16.27 30.75 -23.44
CA LEU A 118 16.10 29.49 -24.21
C LEU A 118 17.35 29.03 -24.92
N THR A 119 18.22 29.96 -25.32
CA THR A 119 19.51 29.66 -26.00
C THR A 119 20.55 28.95 -25.11
N GLU A 120 20.33 29.01 -23.77
CA GLU A 120 21.21 28.38 -22.78
C GLU A 120 20.64 27.02 -22.31
N ILE A 121 19.42 26.66 -22.71
CA ILE A 121 18.84 25.38 -22.41
C ILE A 121 19.46 24.30 -23.30
N ALA A 122 19.98 23.24 -22.70
CA ALA A 122 20.57 22.12 -23.42
C ALA A 122 19.52 21.45 -24.31
N GLU A 123 19.95 20.96 -25.46
CA GLU A 123 19.12 20.24 -26.43
C GLU A 123 18.41 19.06 -25.74
N GLY A 124 17.09 18.96 -25.94
CA GLY A 124 16.24 17.92 -25.32
C GLY A 124 15.84 18.14 -23.88
N LYS A 125 16.25 19.27 -23.26
CA LYS A 125 15.79 19.68 -21.93
C LYS A 125 14.66 20.71 -22.05
N GLU A 126 13.75 20.68 -21.09
CA GLU A 126 12.69 21.69 -20.97
C GLU A 126 13.19 22.92 -20.22
N HIS A 127 12.62 24.09 -20.54
CA HIS A 127 12.89 25.31 -19.78
C HIS A 127 12.42 25.13 -18.31
N PRO A 128 13.11 25.69 -17.28
CA PRO A 128 12.72 25.56 -15.88
C PRO A 128 11.29 25.95 -15.56
N GLN A 129 10.71 26.97 -16.23
CA GLN A 129 9.28 27.30 -16.09
C GLN A 129 8.36 26.12 -16.50
N CYS A 130 8.81 25.28 -17.44
CA CYS A 130 8.08 24.13 -17.93
C CYS A 130 8.41 22.83 -17.14
N ASN A 131 9.61 22.73 -16.58
CA ASN A 131 9.99 21.63 -15.69
C ASN A 131 9.37 21.77 -14.31
N PHE A 132 9.26 22.99 -13.79
CA PHE A 132 8.75 23.31 -12.44
C PHE A 132 7.50 24.20 -12.49
N PRO A 133 6.44 23.78 -13.19
CA PRO A 133 5.27 24.64 -13.43
C PRO A 133 4.43 24.90 -12.17
N ALA A 134 4.43 23.99 -11.17
CA ALA A 134 3.74 24.23 -9.91
C ALA A 134 4.47 25.30 -9.07
N ARG A 135 5.81 25.23 -9.02
CA ARG A 135 6.64 26.26 -8.37
C ARG A 135 6.49 27.59 -9.08
N PHE A 136 6.50 27.61 -10.42
CA PHE A 136 6.27 28.82 -11.21
C PHE A 136 4.89 29.42 -10.94
N LYS A 137 3.84 28.63 -10.96
CA LYS A 137 2.46 29.07 -10.68
C LYS A 137 2.35 29.67 -9.28
N TRP A 138 2.88 28.96 -8.26
CA TRP A 138 2.82 29.45 -6.89
C TRP A 138 3.62 30.74 -6.68
N LEU A 139 4.87 30.80 -7.17
CA LEU A 139 5.69 32.01 -7.08
C LEU A 139 5.06 33.21 -7.82
N ASN A 140 4.44 32.98 -8.99
CA ASN A 140 3.70 34.01 -9.69
C ASN A 140 2.49 34.54 -8.89
N GLN A 141 1.80 33.66 -8.17
CA GLN A 141 0.70 34.08 -7.28
C GLN A 141 1.20 34.93 -6.10
N GLN A 142 2.41 34.65 -5.59
CA GLN A 142 3.00 35.38 -4.47
C GLN A 142 3.66 36.71 -4.87
N LEU A 143 4.28 36.75 -6.03
CA LEU A 143 5.16 37.86 -6.45
C LEU A 143 4.57 38.69 -7.60
N ALA A 144 3.48 38.23 -8.25
CA ALA A 144 2.82 38.90 -9.38
C ALA A 144 3.82 39.26 -10.50
N PHE A 145 4.39 38.24 -11.14
CA PHE A 145 5.41 38.42 -12.19
C PHE A 145 4.95 39.37 -13.29
N ASP A 146 5.81 40.34 -13.62
CA ASP A 146 5.58 41.26 -14.73
C ASP A 146 5.98 40.60 -16.06
N PRO A 147 5.02 40.29 -16.96
CA PRO A 147 5.30 39.62 -18.23
C PRO A 147 6.14 40.42 -19.21
N GLN A 148 6.31 41.76 -18.96
CA GLN A 148 7.21 42.60 -19.76
C GLN A 148 8.70 42.45 -19.31
N ARG A 149 8.90 42.05 -18.04
CA ARG A 149 10.25 41.90 -17.44
C ARG A 149 10.69 40.43 -17.29
N LEU A 150 9.75 39.50 -17.18
CA LEU A 150 9.99 38.03 -17.22
C LEU A 150 9.21 37.42 -18.39
N GLN A 151 9.92 36.98 -19.42
CA GLN A 151 9.30 36.30 -20.56
C GLN A 151 8.70 34.96 -20.14
N ILE A 152 7.38 34.82 -20.32
CA ILE A 152 6.68 33.56 -20.07
C ILE A 152 6.95 32.61 -21.25
N GLN A 153 7.37 31.41 -20.96
CA GLN A 153 7.72 30.40 -21.96
C GLN A 153 6.49 29.58 -22.34
N ALA A 154 6.42 29.17 -23.63
CA ALA A 154 5.45 28.19 -24.10
C ALA A 154 5.91 26.79 -23.65
N CYS A 155 5.02 26.04 -23.00
CA CYS A 155 5.31 24.72 -22.45
C CYS A 155 4.53 23.63 -23.20
N ASP A 156 4.80 23.50 -24.51
CA ASP A 156 4.00 22.66 -25.42
C ASP A 156 3.85 21.20 -24.98
N ARG A 157 4.88 20.64 -24.36
CA ARG A 157 4.83 19.26 -23.87
C ARG A 157 3.93 19.12 -22.65
N LEU A 158 4.03 20.05 -21.68
CA LEU A 158 3.17 20.12 -20.53
C LEU A 158 1.71 20.34 -20.95
N ASP A 159 1.47 21.28 -21.88
CA ASP A 159 0.12 21.62 -22.36
C ASP A 159 -0.54 20.45 -23.07
N ARG A 160 0.22 19.74 -23.92
CA ARG A 160 -0.28 18.48 -24.54
C ARG A 160 -0.62 17.42 -23.50
N TRP A 161 0.21 17.28 -22.45
CA TRP A 161 0.00 16.31 -21.38
C TRP A 161 -1.26 16.65 -20.57
N VAL A 162 -1.41 17.90 -20.11
CA VAL A 162 -2.61 18.35 -19.39
C VAL A 162 -3.86 18.20 -20.25
N THR A 163 -3.77 18.58 -21.54
CA THR A 163 -4.88 18.45 -22.49
C THR A 163 -5.27 17.00 -22.72
N ALA A 164 -4.31 16.08 -22.76
CA ALA A 164 -4.58 14.65 -22.90
C ALA A 164 -5.31 14.07 -21.69
N LEU A 165 -4.97 14.52 -20.48
CA LEU A 165 -5.64 14.11 -19.24
C LEU A 165 -7.04 14.72 -19.11
N ASP A 166 -7.26 15.98 -19.57
CA ASP A 166 -8.50 16.76 -19.48
C ASP A 166 -9.22 16.61 -18.12
N PRO A 167 -8.55 16.97 -17.00
CA PRO A 167 -8.94 16.59 -15.65
C PRO A 167 -10.17 17.37 -15.17
N VAL A 168 -11.16 16.68 -14.60
CA VAL A 168 -12.36 17.26 -13.97
C VAL A 168 -12.55 16.80 -12.53
N GLY A 169 -11.80 15.79 -12.09
CA GLY A 169 -11.88 15.24 -10.74
C GLY A 169 -10.69 14.35 -10.43
N VAL A 170 -10.64 13.94 -9.19
CA VAL A 170 -9.65 12.99 -8.68
C VAL A 170 -10.30 12.01 -7.72
N THR A 171 -9.90 10.75 -7.81
CA THR A 171 -10.37 9.65 -6.97
C THR A 171 -9.18 8.98 -6.30
N LEU A 172 -9.21 8.88 -4.97
CA LEU A 172 -8.29 8.01 -4.24
C LEU A 172 -8.75 6.57 -4.42
N VAL A 173 -7.87 5.70 -4.90
CA VAL A 173 -8.16 4.27 -5.10
C VAL A 173 -7.34 3.46 -4.12
N PHE A 174 -8.01 2.63 -3.35
CA PHE A 174 -7.40 1.65 -2.47
C PHE A 174 -7.61 0.25 -3.05
N ALA A 175 -6.51 -0.45 -3.34
CA ALA A 175 -6.52 -1.87 -3.65
C ALA A 175 -6.34 -2.67 -2.36
N SER A 176 -7.28 -3.57 -2.05
CA SER A 176 -7.30 -4.35 -0.83
C SER A 176 -6.05 -5.24 -0.69
N TYR A 177 -5.92 -5.89 0.43
CA TYR A 177 -4.78 -6.69 0.85
C TYR A 177 -4.47 -7.86 -0.10
N PHE A 178 -3.18 -8.20 -0.25
CA PHE A 178 -2.74 -9.35 -1.02
C PHE A 178 -1.65 -10.11 -0.29
N MET A 179 -2.03 -11.21 0.37
CA MET A 179 -1.17 -11.99 1.27
C MET A 179 0.02 -12.69 0.57
N ASN A 180 -0.02 -12.81 -0.75
CA ASN A 180 1.02 -13.54 -1.50
C ASN A 180 2.21 -12.67 -1.95
N ASN A 181 2.18 -11.37 -1.65
CA ASN A 181 3.25 -10.45 -2.00
C ASN A 181 3.55 -9.50 -0.83
N PRO A 182 4.77 -9.50 -0.27
CA PRO A 182 5.14 -8.65 0.88
C PRO A 182 4.85 -7.16 0.68
N ALA A 183 5.06 -6.63 -0.52
CA ALA A 183 4.80 -5.22 -0.83
C ALA A 183 3.31 -4.87 -0.89
N SER A 184 2.43 -5.86 -1.06
CA SER A 184 0.99 -5.67 -1.23
C SER A 184 0.17 -6.18 -0.04
N MET A 185 0.82 -6.73 0.98
CA MET A 185 0.14 -7.28 2.16
C MET A 185 -0.68 -6.25 2.92
N PHE A 186 -0.23 -5.00 2.93
CA PHE A 186 -0.89 -3.90 3.63
C PHE A 186 -1.91 -3.13 2.77
N GLY A 187 -2.16 -3.59 1.56
CA GLY A 187 -2.93 -2.85 0.57
C GLY A 187 -2.04 -1.93 -0.28
N HIS A 188 -2.67 -1.17 -1.17
CA HIS A 188 -1.99 -0.20 -2.01
C HIS A 188 -2.91 0.97 -2.33
N THR A 189 -2.37 2.18 -2.42
CA THR A 189 -3.13 3.35 -2.84
C THR A 189 -2.54 4.00 -4.08
N LEU A 190 -3.42 4.51 -4.92
CA LEU A 190 -3.09 5.31 -6.10
C LEU A 190 -4.15 6.39 -6.32
N ILE A 191 -3.86 7.33 -7.19
CA ILE A 191 -4.80 8.37 -7.62
C ILE A 191 -5.34 8.02 -9.01
N ARG A 192 -6.67 8.05 -9.21
CA ARG A 192 -7.28 8.11 -10.53
C ARG A 192 -7.57 9.57 -10.87
N ILE A 193 -7.14 10.01 -12.04
CA ILE A 193 -7.41 11.33 -12.60
C ILE A 193 -8.64 11.19 -13.49
N ASP A 194 -9.76 11.76 -13.05
CA ASP A 194 -11.04 11.64 -13.76
C ASP A 194 -11.10 12.67 -14.89
N SER A 195 -11.28 12.19 -16.12
CA SER A 195 -11.25 13.00 -17.34
C SER A 195 -12.67 13.40 -17.76
N ARG A 196 -12.83 14.60 -18.30
CA ARG A 196 -14.09 15.05 -18.92
C ARG A 196 -14.52 14.15 -20.06
N ARG A 197 -13.55 13.58 -20.78
CA ARG A 197 -13.80 12.70 -21.93
C ARG A 197 -14.46 11.37 -21.56
N THR A 198 -14.37 10.98 -20.28
CA THR A 198 -14.89 9.72 -19.76
C THR A 198 -16.16 9.89 -18.92
N SER A 199 -16.72 11.11 -18.86
CA SER A 199 -17.91 11.46 -18.06
C SER A 199 -19.18 10.67 -18.41
N SER A 200 -19.17 9.85 -19.45
CA SER A 200 -20.26 8.94 -19.85
C SER A 200 -20.29 7.59 -19.09
N GLY A 201 -19.57 7.47 -17.94
CA GLY A 201 -19.66 6.29 -17.07
C GLY A 201 -18.56 5.23 -17.26
N ASN A 202 -17.63 5.40 -18.20
CA ASN A 202 -16.52 4.46 -18.39
C ASN A 202 -15.23 4.91 -17.68
N ASN A 203 -15.21 4.81 -16.34
CA ASN A 203 -14.06 5.20 -15.51
C ASN A 203 -12.77 4.43 -15.82
N LEU A 204 -12.85 3.28 -16.52
CA LEU A 204 -11.68 2.48 -16.89
C LEU A 204 -10.76 3.20 -17.90
N MET A 205 -11.31 4.12 -18.69
CA MET A 205 -10.55 4.89 -19.68
C MET A 205 -9.82 6.11 -19.11
N ASN A 206 -9.96 6.35 -17.80
CA ASN A 206 -9.23 7.39 -17.07
C ASN A 206 -7.74 7.03 -16.91
N TYR A 207 -6.97 7.97 -16.36
CA TYR A 207 -5.56 7.75 -16.06
C TYR A 207 -5.35 7.53 -14.56
N GLY A 208 -4.37 6.66 -14.24
CA GLY A 208 -3.91 6.45 -12.87
C GLY A 208 -2.54 7.08 -12.65
N ALA A 209 -2.35 7.78 -11.54
CA ALA A 209 -1.05 8.19 -11.03
C ALA A 209 -0.69 7.27 -9.86
N ASN A 210 0.39 6.53 -9.99
CA ASN A 210 0.88 5.58 -9.02
C ASN A 210 2.29 5.95 -8.56
N TYR A 211 2.57 5.78 -7.29
CA TYR A 211 3.91 5.80 -6.74
C TYR A 211 4.29 4.38 -6.31
N ALA A 212 5.40 3.87 -6.79
CA ALA A 212 5.84 2.52 -6.52
C ALA A 212 7.35 2.40 -6.49
N ALA A 213 7.85 1.42 -5.73
CA ALA A 213 9.24 1.02 -5.76
C ALA A 213 9.59 0.39 -7.11
N ILE A 214 10.82 0.64 -7.57
CA ILE A 214 11.43 -0.05 -8.72
C ILE A 214 12.35 -1.12 -8.16
N PRO A 215 11.93 -2.40 -8.14
CA PRO A 215 12.75 -3.47 -7.59
C PRO A 215 13.93 -3.80 -8.53
N ASP A 216 15.07 -4.08 -7.92
CA ASP A 216 16.32 -4.50 -8.58
C ASP A 216 16.69 -5.96 -8.23
N THR A 217 15.79 -6.69 -7.59
CA THR A 217 16.00 -8.08 -7.14
C THR A 217 14.71 -8.90 -7.23
N GLU A 218 14.85 -10.17 -7.62
CA GLU A 218 13.76 -11.15 -7.62
C GLU A 218 13.77 -12.03 -6.34
N ASN A 219 14.81 -11.92 -5.51
CA ASN A 219 14.90 -12.66 -4.26
C ASN A 219 13.97 -12.05 -3.22
N GLY A 220 12.91 -12.79 -2.82
CA GLY A 220 11.87 -12.30 -1.90
C GLY A 220 12.39 -11.83 -0.55
N PHE A 221 13.45 -12.45 0.01
CA PHE A 221 14.05 -12.01 1.27
C PHE A 221 14.81 -10.69 1.11
N LEU A 222 15.67 -10.58 0.09
CA LEU A 222 16.36 -9.32 -0.22
C LEU A 222 15.39 -8.21 -0.59
N TYR A 223 14.32 -8.54 -1.29
CA TYR A 223 13.25 -7.60 -1.62
C TYR A 223 12.60 -7.03 -0.35
N ALA A 224 12.22 -7.89 0.60
CA ALA A 224 11.65 -7.46 1.86
C ALA A 224 12.64 -6.60 2.67
N LEU A 225 13.90 -7.04 2.79
CA LEU A 225 14.94 -6.30 3.53
C LEU A 225 15.22 -4.92 2.92
N LYS A 226 15.40 -4.84 1.60
CA LYS A 226 15.64 -3.57 0.89
C LYS A 226 14.47 -2.59 1.05
N GLY A 227 13.23 -3.08 0.98
CA GLY A 227 12.04 -2.25 1.22
C GLY A 227 11.91 -1.74 2.64
N LEU A 228 12.43 -2.49 3.63
CA LEU A 228 12.46 -2.05 5.03
C LEU A 228 13.48 -0.93 5.29
N ILE A 229 14.63 -0.97 4.62
CA ILE A 229 15.74 -0.02 4.84
C ILE A 229 15.82 1.12 3.80
N GLY A 230 14.81 1.25 2.93
CA GLY A 230 14.76 2.35 1.94
C GLY A 230 15.73 2.21 0.78
N SER A 231 16.09 1.00 0.38
CA SER A 231 17.09 0.79 -0.68
C SER A 231 16.51 0.75 -2.09
N PHE A 232 15.20 0.86 -2.26
CA PHE A 232 14.57 0.97 -3.58
C PHE A 232 14.29 2.41 -3.96
N GLN A 233 14.41 2.72 -5.24
CA GLN A 233 13.92 3.98 -5.76
C GLN A 233 12.41 3.92 -5.94
N GLY A 234 11.68 4.84 -5.32
CA GLY A 234 10.28 5.09 -5.54
C GLY A 234 10.07 6.19 -6.57
N ARG A 235 9.17 5.97 -7.53
CA ARG A 235 8.86 6.95 -8.57
C ARG A 235 7.36 7.04 -8.83
N PHE A 236 6.92 8.23 -9.22
CA PHE A 236 5.60 8.41 -9.79
C PHE A 236 5.56 7.96 -11.25
N ALA A 237 4.48 7.30 -11.64
CA ALA A 237 4.19 6.91 -13.01
C ALA A 237 2.72 7.13 -13.32
N ILE A 238 2.41 7.50 -14.58
CA ILE A 238 1.05 7.66 -15.07
C ILE A 238 0.80 6.62 -16.15
N PHE A 239 -0.38 6.00 -16.10
CA PHE A 239 -0.77 4.94 -17.01
C PHE A 239 -2.30 4.91 -17.17
N PRO A 240 -2.84 4.25 -18.20
CA PRO A 240 -4.27 4.01 -18.31
C PRO A 240 -4.81 3.23 -17.11
N TYR A 241 -5.85 3.71 -16.46
CA TYR A 241 -6.37 3.14 -15.21
C TYR A 241 -6.79 1.66 -15.35
N TYR A 242 -7.32 1.28 -16.52
CA TYR A 242 -7.72 -0.11 -16.77
C TYR A 242 -6.58 -1.12 -16.59
N THR A 243 -5.31 -0.72 -16.81
CA THR A 243 -4.16 -1.62 -16.63
C THR A 243 -3.98 -1.99 -15.16
N LYS A 244 -4.23 -1.06 -14.24
CA LYS A 244 -4.17 -1.33 -12.81
C LYS A 244 -5.41 -2.06 -12.29
N VAL A 245 -6.57 -1.83 -12.88
CA VAL A 245 -7.75 -2.65 -12.62
C VAL A 245 -7.49 -4.10 -13.04
N GLN A 246 -6.88 -4.33 -14.21
CA GLN A 246 -6.47 -5.68 -14.63
C GLN A 246 -5.48 -6.31 -13.65
N GLU A 247 -4.44 -5.58 -13.26
CA GLU A 247 -3.41 -6.08 -12.34
C GLU A 247 -4.02 -6.43 -10.97
N TYR A 248 -4.70 -5.48 -10.33
CA TYR A 248 -5.18 -5.67 -8.95
C TYR A 248 -6.45 -6.49 -8.87
N ASN A 249 -7.48 -6.11 -9.65
CA ASN A 249 -8.81 -6.72 -9.52
C ASN A 249 -8.89 -8.09 -10.18
N ASN A 250 -8.19 -8.26 -11.32
CA ASN A 250 -8.25 -9.48 -12.07
C ASN A 250 -7.15 -10.47 -11.68
N TRP A 251 -5.86 -10.10 -11.84
CA TRP A 251 -4.75 -11.06 -11.61
C TRP A 251 -4.49 -11.33 -10.13
N GLU A 252 -4.50 -10.28 -9.30
CA GLU A 252 -4.27 -10.41 -7.86
C GLU A 252 -5.53 -10.71 -7.06
N SER A 253 -6.72 -10.63 -7.69
CA SER A 253 -8.03 -10.83 -7.05
C SER A 253 -8.25 -9.92 -5.83
N ARG A 254 -7.88 -8.66 -5.94
CA ARG A 254 -8.04 -7.63 -4.92
C ARG A 254 -9.28 -6.78 -5.20
N ASP A 255 -10.03 -6.48 -4.18
CA ASP A 255 -11.11 -5.50 -4.26
C ASP A 255 -10.53 -4.10 -4.40
N LEU A 256 -11.21 -3.25 -5.18
CA LEU A 256 -10.87 -1.84 -5.30
C LEU A 256 -11.95 -0.98 -4.65
N TRP A 257 -11.52 -0.04 -3.82
CA TRP A 257 -12.34 0.99 -3.21
C TRP A 257 -11.95 2.34 -3.80
N GLU A 258 -12.90 3.02 -4.44
CA GLU A 258 -12.69 4.26 -5.17
C GLU A 258 -13.40 5.38 -4.40
N TYR A 259 -12.63 6.31 -3.81
CA TYR A 259 -13.12 7.44 -3.02
C TYR A 259 -13.02 8.71 -3.88
N GLU A 260 -14.13 9.16 -4.46
CA GLU A 260 -14.16 10.39 -5.24
C GLU A 260 -13.95 11.60 -4.34
N LEU A 261 -12.94 12.43 -4.63
CA LEU A 261 -12.56 13.58 -3.82
C LEU A 261 -13.13 14.88 -4.39
N LYS A 262 -13.49 15.79 -3.49
CA LYS A 262 -14.03 17.09 -3.83
C LYS A 262 -12.92 18.13 -3.86
N PHE A 263 -12.34 18.36 -5.03
CA PHE A 263 -11.41 19.44 -5.31
C PHE A 263 -11.99 20.37 -6.38
N ASN A 264 -11.68 21.66 -6.29
CA ASN A 264 -11.95 22.60 -7.35
C ASN A 264 -10.88 22.54 -8.46
N GLN A 265 -11.13 23.23 -9.59
CA GLN A 265 -10.24 23.15 -10.75
C GLN A 265 -8.83 23.69 -10.47
N ASP A 266 -8.68 24.72 -9.63
CA ASP A 266 -7.36 25.27 -9.28
C ASP A 266 -6.55 24.32 -8.41
N GLN A 267 -7.21 23.60 -7.50
CA GLN A 267 -6.63 22.55 -6.67
C GLN A 267 -6.17 21.36 -7.53
N LEU A 268 -7.01 20.92 -8.47
CA LEU A 268 -6.66 19.87 -9.43
C LEU A 268 -5.46 20.29 -10.28
N ASN A 269 -5.49 21.49 -10.83
CA ASN A 269 -4.40 22.01 -11.66
C ASN A 269 -3.09 22.07 -10.87
N MET A 270 -3.10 22.53 -9.61
CA MET A 270 -1.89 22.60 -8.78
C MET A 270 -1.31 21.21 -8.53
N MET A 271 -2.16 20.24 -8.19
CA MET A 271 -1.75 18.85 -7.99
C MET A 271 -1.12 18.23 -9.26
N LEU A 272 -1.72 18.47 -10.42
CA LEU A 272 -1.21 17.92 -11.68
C LEU A 272 0.10 18.56 -12.11
N LEU A 273 0.22 19.90 -12.00
CA LEU A 273 1.48 20.58 -12.27
C LEU A 273 2.60 20.05 -11.36
N HIS A 274 2.30 19.81 -10.08
CA HIS A 274 3.29 19.22 -9.18
C HIS A 274 3.59 17.75 -9.51
N LEU A 275 2.58 16.97 -9.89
CA LEU A 275 2.79 15.58 -10.35
C LEU A 275 3.70 15.53 -11.58
N TRP A 276 3.62 16.52 -12.49
CA TRP A 276 4.54 16.67 -13.60
C TRP A 276 5.99 16.88 -13.11
N GLU A 277 6.21 17.78 -12.14
CA GLU A 277 7.54 18.01 -11.54
C GLU A 277 8.12 16.75 -10.91
N LEU A 278 7.28 15.96 -10.21
CA LEU A 278 7.68 14.73 -9.56
C LEU A 278 8.07 13.61 -10.52
N GLY A 279 7.63 13.69 -11.78
CA GLY A 279 8.02 12.73 -12.82
C GLY A 279 9.51 12.71 -13.13
N GLY A 280 10.23 13.79 -12.86
CA GLY A 280 11.68 13.92 -13.08
C GLY A 280 12.55 13.45 -11.92
N THR A 281 11.97 13.07 -10.78
CA THR A 281 12.73 12.72 -9.57
C THR A 281 12.40 11.32 -9.03
N TYR A 282 13.14 10.92 -8.01
CA TYR A 282 12.89 9.70 -7.25
C TYR A 282 13.05 9.98 -5.75
N PHE A 283 12.59 9.03 -4.94
CA PHE A 283 12.66 9.04 -3.48
C PHE A 283 13.14 7.67 -3.00
N ASP A 284 13.78 7.60 -1.86
CA ASP A 284 14.02 6.33 -1.19
C ASP A 284 12.70 5.72 -0.70
N TYR A 285 12.40 4.49 -1.11
CA TYR A 285 11.12 3.85 -0.83
C TYR A 285 11.19 2.99 0.43
N TYR A 286 10.46 3.37 1.46
CA TYR A 286 10.31 2.61 2.71
C TYR A 286 8.92 1.98 2.82
N TYR A 287 8.82 0.69 3.13
CA TYR A 287 7.53 0.01 3.23
C TYR A 287 6.58 0.61 4.27
N PHE A 288 7.10 1.13 5.38
CA PHE A 288 6.30 1.61 6.50
C PHE A 288 6.30 3.14 6.66
N GLN A 289 7.03 3.89 5.87
CA GLN A 289 7.12 5.36 5.99
C GLN A 289 6.83 6.03 4.64
N GLU A 290 7.84 6.24 3.82
CA GLU A 290 7.73 6.91 2.53
C GLU A 290 7.29 5.94 1.42
N ASN A 291 6.12 5.32 1.62
CA ASN A 291 5.51 4.36 0.70
C ASN A 291 4.50 5.03 -0.27
N CYS A 292 3.78 4.20 -1.04
CA CYS A 292 2.78 4.68 -2.00
C CYS A 292 1.72 5.60 -1.36
N SER A 293 1.22 5.24 -0.19
CA SER A 293 0.16 5.97 0.49
C SER A 293 0.64 7.32 1.01
N TYR A 294 1.83 7.38 1.59
CA TYR A 294 2.43 8.62 2.07
C TYR A 294 2.56 9.65 0.94
N HIS A 295 3.10 9.25 -0.20
CA HIS A 295 3.29 10.15 -1.34
C HIS A 295 1.98 10.53 -2.02
N VAL A 296 0.97 9.65 -1.98
CA VAL A 296 -0.40 9.99 -2.41
C VAL A 296 -1.00 11.06 -1.50
N LEU A 297 -0.91 10.94 -0.16
CA LEU A 297 -1.38 11.97 0.76
C LEU A 297 -0.66 13.30 0.53
N SER A 298 0.64 13.25 0.27
CA SER A 298 1.44 14.44 -0.04
C SER A 298 0.93 15.18 -1.30
N LEU A 299 0.46 14.46 -2.33
CA LEU A 299 -0.19 15.06 -3.50
C LEU A 299 -1.52 15.72 -3.15
N LEU A 300 -2.33 15.11 -2.28
CA LEU A 300 -3.59 15.68 -1.83
C LEU A 300 -3.38 16.96 -1.01
N GLU A 301 -2.32 17.02 -0.20
CA GLU A 301 -1.95 18.24 0.55
C GLU A 301 -1.49 19.39 -0.38
N ILE A 302 -0.86 19.09 -1.53
CA ILE A 302 -0.55 20.10 -2.54
C ILE A 302 -1.82 20.62 -3.21
N ALA A 303 -2.80 19.75 -3.48
CA ALA A 303 -4.10 20.19 -4.00
C ALA A 303 -4.79 21.16 -3.04
N ASN A 304 -4.76 20.84 -1.75
CA ASN A 304 -5.32 21.69 -0.70
C ASN A 304 -4.36 21.78 0.50
N PRO A 305 -3.54 22.86 0.59
CA PRO A 305 -2.56 23.04 1.66
C PRO A 305 -3.14 23.17 3.08
N ASN A 306 -4.47 23.31 3.23
CA ASN A 306 -5.12 23.29 4.54
C ASN A 306 -5.23 21.88 5.13
N LEU A 307 -5.17 20.85 4.29
CA LEU A 307 -5.14 19.47 4.73
C LEU A 307 -3.82 19.17 5.48
N ARG A 308 -3.92 18.32 6.51
CA ARG A 308 -2.79 17.90 7.36
C ARG A 308 -2.76 16.39 7.48
N LEU A 309 -2.89 15.69 6.35
CA LEU A 309 -3.10 14.24 6.30
C LEU A 309 -1.90 13.46 6.82
N LYS A 310 -0.68 13.88 6.46
CA LYS A 310 0.57 13.24 6.89
C LYS A 310 0.83 13.35 8.39
N ASN A 311 0.31 14.38 9.05
CA ASN A 311 0.52 14.59 10.49
C ASN A 311 -0.21 13.57 11.37
N SER A 312 -1.12 12.77 10.81
CA SER A 312 -1.83 11.72 11.53
C SER A 312 -0.98 10.47 11.80
N PHE A 313 0.21 10.38 11.22
CA PHE A 313 1.07 9.20 11.32
C PHE A 313 2.33 9.52 12.12
N PHE A 314 2.69 8.61 13.02
CA PHE A 314 3.87 8.78 13.87
C PHE A 314 5.02 7.83 13.49
N PHE A 315 4.76 6.52 13.36
CA PHE A 315 5.78 5.53 13.02
C PHE A 315 5.60 4.91 11.65
N SER A 316 4.35 4.61 11.30
CA SER A 316 4.05 3.89 10.08
C SER A 316 2.91 4.53 9.32
N VAL A 317 2.98 4.47 7.99
CA VAL A 317 1.91 4.92 7.09
C VAL A 317 1.36 3.68 6.40
N ILE A 318 0.29 3.14 6.96
CA ILE A 318 -0.35 1.95 6.39
C ILE A 318 -1.44 2.39 5.40
N PRO A 319 -1.53 1.78 4.18
CA PRO A 319 -2.50 2.17 3.17
C PRO A 319 -3.95 2.23 3.64
N ALA A 320 -4.39 1.32 4.50
CA ALA A 320 -5.74 1.34 5.07
C ALA A 320 -5.99 2.57 5.95
N ASP A 321 -5.01 2.96 6.78
CA ASP A 321 -5.16 4.12 7.66
C ASP A 321 -5.15 5.43 6.87
N THR A 322 -4.45 5.48 5.73
CA THR A 322 -4.48 6.67 4.86
C THR A 322 -5.87 6.93 4.30
N VAL A 323 -6.63 5.88 4.02
CA VAL A 323 -8.04 6.00 3.62
C VAL A 323 -8.88 6.57 4.77
N LYS A 324 -8.69 6.09 6.02
CA LYS A 324 -9.39 6.59 7.20
C LYS A 324 -9.13 8.09 7.43
N VAL A 325 -7.86 8.50 7.32
CA VAL A 325 -7.47 9.92 7.48
C VAL A 325 -8.13 10.80 6.41
N VAL A 326 -8.24 10.34 5.16
CA VAL A 326 -8.95 11.04 4.09
C VAL A 326 -10.46 11.11 4.37
N MET A 327 -11.05 10.00 4.82
CA MET A 327 -12.49 9.94 5.18
C MET A 327 -12.83 10.81 6.39
N ALA A 328 -11.90 10.99 7.33
CA ALA A 328 -12.08 11.87 8.49
C ALA A 328 -12.11 13.37 8.13
N GLN A 329 -11.68 13.74 6.91
CA GLN A 329 -11.77 15.14 6.46
C GLN A 329 -13.19 15.46 6.02
N GLU A 330 -13.89 16.27 6.79
CA GLU A 330 -15.29 16.64 6.52
C GLU A 330 -15.47 17.22 5.11
N GLY A 331 -16.37 16.64 4.35
CA GLY A 331 -16.73 17.08 3.00
C GLY A 331 -15.68 16.87 1.91
N LEU A 332 -14.55 16.19 2.21
CA LEU A 332 -13.52 15.87 1.22
C LEU A 332 -13.94 14.72 0.30
N VAL A 333 -14.54 13.67 0.84
CA VAL A 333 -15.04 12.53 0.03
C VAL A 333 -16.47 12.79 -0.40
N LYS A 334 -16.72 12.72 -1.71
CA LYS A 334 -18.03 12.94 -2.33
C LYS A 334 -18.82 11.65 -2.43
N GLN A 335 -18.17 10.56 -2.85
CA GLN A 335 -18.78 9.27 -3.13
C GLN A 335 -17.75 8.16 -2.95
N ILE A 336 -18.23 6.97 -2.56
CA ILE A 336 -17.45 5.74 -2.49
C ILE A 336 -18.00 4.75 -3.50
N VAL A 337 -17.14 4.20 -4.34
CA VAL A 337 -17.49 3.16 -5.32
C VAL A 337 -16.67 1.91 -5.01
N TYR A 338 -17.36 0.78 -4.83
CA TYR A 338 -16.75 -0.52 -4.60
C TYR A 338 -16.72 -1.33 -5.89
N ARG A 339 -15.55 -1.85 -6.23
CA ARG A 339 -15.31 -2.74 -7.36
C ARG A 339 -14.78 -4.07 -6.84
N PRO A 340 -15.65 -5.08 -6.68
CA PRO A 340 -15.24 -6.39 -6.18
C PRO A 340 -14.35 -7.14 -7.18
N ALA A 341 -13.39 -7.90 -6.65
CA ALA A 341 -12.61 -8.86 -7.44
C ALA A 341 -13.50 -9.97 -8.02
N VAL A 342 -13.13 -10.53 -9.16
CA VAL A 342 -13.89 -11.60 -9.84
C VAL A 342 -14.16 -12.78 -8.91
N LEU A 343 -13.16 -13.19 -8.12
CA LEU A 343 -13.31 -14.25 -7.12
C LEU A 343 -14.36 -13.91 -6.06
N ASN A 344 -14.40 -12.64 -5.60
CA ASN A 344 -15.37 -12.20 -4.60
C ASN A 344 -16.78 -12.10 -5.19
N GLN A 345 -16.92 -11.68 -6.46
CA GLN A 345 -18.18 -11.71 -7.18
C GLN A 345 -18.71 -13.15 -7.28
N MET A 346 -17.88 -14.10 -7.69
CA MET A 346 -18.24 -15.50 -7.75
C MET A 346 -18.65 -16.05 -6.38
N ASN A 347 -17.87 -15.78 -5.33
CA ASN A 347 -18.17 -16.24 -3.98
C ASN A 347 -19.49 -15.66 -3.44
N HIS A 348 -19.79 -14.40 -3.77
CA HIS A 348 -21.07 -13.79 -3.42
C HIS A 348 -22.25 -14.52 -4.09
N LYS A 349 -22.13 -14.84 -5.40
CA LYS A 349 -23.12 -15.63 -6.11
C LYS A 349 -23.30 -17.01 -5.48
N ARG A 350 -22.20 -17.69 -5.16
CA ARG A 350 -22.22 -19.00 -4.46
C ARG A 350 -22.86 -18.94 -3.08
N PHE A 351 -22.69 -17.84 -2.36
CA PHE A 351 -23.33 -17.67 -1.04
C PHE A 351 -24.85 -17.64 -1.14
N LYS A 352 -25.41 -17.10 -2.22
CA LYS A 352 -26.86 -17.09 -2.50
C LYS A 352 -27.41 -18.46 -2.89
N MET A 353 -26.57 -19.42 -3.28
CA MET A 353 -26.97 -20.74 -3.75
C MET A 353 -27.31 -21.68 -2.61
N ILE A 354 -28.38 -22.48 -2.79
CA ILE A 354 -28.66 -23.65 -1.94
C ILE A 354 -27.69 -24.79 -2.27
N ASN A 355 -27.64 -25.83 -1.43
CA ASN A 355 -26.68 -26.92 -1.56
C ASN A 355 -26.82 -27.69 -2.87
N ASP A 356 -28.03 -27.85 -3.41
CA ASP A 356 -28.26 -28.53 -4.69
C ASP A 356 -27.71 -27.70 -5.86
N GLU A 357 -27.92 -26.37 -5.84
CA GLU A 357 -27.37 -25.47 -6.82
C GLU A 357 -25.83 -25.45 -6.79
N LYS A 358 -25.21 -25.46 -5.60
CA LYS A 358 -23.76 -25.57 -5.46
C LYS A 358 -23.23 -26.88 -6.05
N ARG A 359 -23.94 -27.99 -5.88
CA ARG A 359 -23.57 -29.28 -6.50
C ARG A 359 -23.69 -29.25 -8.03
N ILE A 360 -24.74 -28.63 -8.55
CA ILE A 360 -24.90 -28.47 -10.00
C ILE A 360 -23.79 -27.56 -10.56
N LEU A 361 -23.44 -26.43 -9.91
CA LEU A 361 -22.33 -25.59 -10.31
C LEU A 361 -21.00 -26.37 -10.34
N GLN A 362 -20.73 -27.19 -9.33
CA GLN A 362 -19.53 -28.07 -9.32
C GLN A 362 -19.55 -29.06 -10.49
N GLY A 363 -20.71 -29.66 -10.80
CA GLY A 363 -20.88 -30.56 -11.96
C GLY A 363 -20.63 -29.84 -13.30
N ILE A 364 -21.09 -28.59 -13.43
CA ILE A 364 -20.81 -27.76 -14.63
C ILE A 364 -19.32 -27.46 -14.73
N ILE A 365 -18.66 -27.08 -13.65
CA ILE A 365 -17.23 -26.76 -13.61
C ILE A 365 -16.39 -27.98 -13.98
N LYS A 366 -16.77 -29.19 -13.52
CA LYS A 366 -16.10 -30.44 -13.86
C LYS A 366 -16.45 -30.99 -15.26
N GLY A 367 -17.41 -30.37 -15.96
CA GLY A 367 -17.91 -30.85 -17.25
C GLY A 367 -18.84 -32.07 -17.15
N GLU A 368 -19.31 -32.41 -15.95
CA GLU A 368 -20.23 -33.54 -15.69
C GLU A 368 -21.69 -33.17 -15.98
N ILE A 369 -22.03 -31.89 -15.88
CA ILE A 369 -23.36 -31.34 -16.11
C ILE A 369 -23.30 -30.26 -17.20
N SER A 370 -24.13 -30.44 -18.26
CA SER A 370 -24.30 -29.44 -19.32
C SER A 370 -25.44 -28.47 -18.95
N PRO A 371 -25.39 -27.19 -19.42
CA PRO A 371 -26.54 -26.27 -19.37
C PRO A 371 -27.81 -26.79 -20.09
N GLU A 372 -27.68 -27.84 -20.92
CA GLU A 372 -28.79 -28.48 -21.64
C GLU A 372 -29.34 -29.71 -20.87
N SER A 373 -28.76 -30.08 -19.73
CA SER A 373 -29.17 -31.23 -18.94
C SER A 373 -30.50 -30.99 -18.22
N THR A 374 -31.27 -32.07 -17.99
CA THR A 374 -32.55 -32.00 -17.27
C THR A 374 -32.38 -31.46 -15.85
N SER A 375 -31.25 -31.81 -15.17
CA SER A 375 -30.97 -31.33 -13.82
C SER A 375 -30.79 -29.81 -13.77
N PHE A 376 -30.18 -29.20 -14.78
CA PHE A 376 -30.06 -27.75 -14.88
C PHE A 376 -31.42 -27.12 -15.35
N GLY A 377 -32.11 -27.73 -16.30
CA GLY A 377 -33.37 -27.22 -16.84
C GLY A 377 -34.53 -27.18 -15.84
N ASN A 378 -34.48 -28.02 -14.79
CA ASN A 378 -35.49 -28.04 -13.72
C ASN A 378 -35.33 -26.89 -12.70
N LEU A 379 -34.27 -26.14 -12.75
CA LEU A 379 -34.06 -24.97 -11.88
C LEU A 379 -34.92 -23.78 -12.36
N SER A 380 -35.21 -22.86 -11.41
CA SER A 380 -35.84 -21.59 -11.77
C SER A 380 -34.91 -20.78 -12.72
N SER A 381 -35.48 -19.93 -13.56
CA SER A 381 -34.70 -19.07 -14.45
C SER A 381 -33.69 -18.20 -13.70
N GLN A 382 -34.03 -17.79 -12.48
CA GLN A 382 -33.15 -17.01 -11.61
C GLN A 382 -31.98 -17.83 -11.11
N SER A 383 -32.20 -19.08 -10.67
CA SER A 383 -31.14 -20.02 -10.29
C SER A 383 -30.24 -20.39 -11.46
N GLN A 384 -30.83 -20.63 -12.65
CA GLN A 384 -30.06 -20.88 -13.85
C GLN A 384 -29.15 -19.71 -14.22
N ALA A 385 -29.66 -18.47 -14.18
CA ALA A 385 -28.86 -17.26 -14.43
C ALA A 385 -27.73 -17.11 -13.39
N LEU A 386 -28.02 -17.31 -12.10
CA LEU A 386 -27.04 -17.22 -11.02
C LEU A 386 -25.89 -18.23 -11.19
N LEU A 387 -26.21 -19.48 -11.54
CA LEU A 387 -25.24 -20.54 -11.81
C LEU A 387 -24.36 -20.24 -13.03
N LEU A 388 -24.96 -19.79 -14.14
CA LEU A 388 -24.20 -19.46 -15.35
C LEU A 388 -23.30 -18.25 -15.14
N ASN A 389 -23.77 -17.21 -14.43
CA ASN A 389 -22.97 -16.05 -14.08
C ASN A 389 -21.78 -16.45 -13.18
N ALA A 390 -22.01 -17.30 -12.17
CA ALA A 390 -20.93 -17.80 -11.31
C ALA A 390 -19.92 -18.67 -12.07
N TYR A 391 -20.39 -19.47 -13.05
CA TYR A 391 -19.50 -20.26 -13.89
C TYR A 391 -18.66 -19.39 -14.83
N MET A 392 -19.23 -18.33 -15.40
CA MET A 392 -18.47 -17.37 -16.19
C MET A 392 -17.39 -16.66 -15.37
N ASP A 393 -17.71 -16.25 -14.14
CA ASP A 393 -16.71 -15.68 -13.21
C ASP A 393 -15.59 -16.69 -12.90
N TYR A 394 -15.94 -17.98 -12.70
CA TYR A 394 -14.96 -19.04 -12.47
C TYR A 394 -14.00 -19.20 -13.65
N LEU A 395 -14.51 -19.22 -14.88
CA LEU A 395 -13.68 -19.32 -16.09
C LEU A 395 -12.79 -18.09 -16.24
N GLN A 396 -13.32 -16.91 -15.94
CA GLN A 396 -12.57 -15.66 -15.94
C GLN A 396 -11.44 -15.73 -14.91
N TYR A 397 -11.74 -16.12 -13.67
CA TYR A 397 -10.74 -16.26 -12.61
C TYR A 397 -9.64 -17.27 -12.98
N GLN A 398 -10.00 -18.43 -13.53
CA GLN A 398 -9.01 -19.45 -13.95
C GLN A 398 -8.08 -18.93 -15.04
N SER A 399 -8.61 -18.29 -16.08
CA SER A 399 -7.79 -17.76 -17.17
C SER A 399 -6.77 -16.73 -16.68
N MET A 400 -7.14 -15.95 -15.65
CA MET A 400 -6.26 -14.97 -15.02
C MET A 400 -5.13 -15.61 -14.21
N GLN A 401 -5.40 -16.74 -13.51
CA GLN A 401 -4.38 -17.47 -12.73
C GLN A 401 -3.31 -18.12 -13.63
N GLU A 402 -3.68 -18.52 -14.84
CA GLU A 402 -2.75 -19.12 -15.80
C GLU A 402 -1.75 -18.11 -16.40
N LYS A 403 -1.88 -16.80 -16.09
CA LYS A 403 -1.07 -15.69 -16.66
C LYS A 403 -0.89 -15.80 -18.18
N SER A 404 -1.90 -16.35 -18.82
CA SER A 404 -1.92 -16.59 -20.26
C SER A 404 -2.65 -15.44 -20.95
N ASP A 405 -2.03 -14.84 -21.97
CA ASP A 405 -2.70 -13.88 -22.89
C ASP A 405 -3.80 -14.54 -23.74
N LYS A 406 -4.15 -15.80 -23.42
CA LYS A 406 -5.22 -16.51 -24.11
C LYS A 406 -6.56 -15.89 -23.75
N GLU A 407 -7.32 -15.56 -24.76
CA GLU A 407 -8.70 -15.12 -24.66
C GLU A 407 -9.52 -16.07 -23.77
N ILE A 408 -10.30 -15.51 -22.84
CA ILE A 408 -11.23 -16.29 -22.00
C ILE A 408 -12.23 -16.99 -22.90
N LYS A 409 -12.09 -18.30 -23.07
CA LYS A 409 -13.01 -19.09 -23.86
C LYS A 409 -14.22 -19.49 -23.03
N ILE A 410 -15.20 -18.62 -22.94
CA ILE A 410 -16.51 -19.01 -22.43
C ILE A 410 -17.20 -19.89 -23.49
N PRO A 411 -17.61 -21.14 -23.13
CA PRO A 411 -18.29 -22.00 -24.09
C PRO A 411 -19.54 -21.31 -24.67
N HIS A 412 -19.70 -21.39 -25.97
CA HIS A 412 -20.82 -20.76 -26.67
C HIS A 412 -22.18 -21.25 -26.15
N SER A 413 -22.28 -22.52 -25.75
CA SER A 413 -23.48 -23.09 -25.10
C SER A 413 -23.89 -22.35 -23.83
N VAL A 414 -22.90 -21.92 -23.02
CA VAL A 414 -23.13 -21.13 -21.79
C VAL A 414 -23.69 -19.77 -22.12
N LEU A 415 -23.09 -19.07 -23.09
CA LEU A 415 -23.58 -17.76 -23.55
C LEU A 415 -24.99 -17.84 -24.13
N LEU A 416 -25.27 -18.86 -24.95
CA LEU A 416 -26.60 -19.09 -25.48
C LEU A 416 -27.63 -19.44 -24.40
N ALA A 417 -27.26 -20.29 -23.44
CA ALA A 417 -28.14 -20.61 -22.32
C ALA A 417 -28.47 -19.35 -21.52
N ARG A 418 -27.44 -18.53 -21.18
CA ARG A 418 -27.65 -17.28 -20.43
C ARG A 418 -28.48 -16.25 -21.18
N SER A 419 -28.26 -16.08 -22.49
CA SER A 419 -29.00 -15.10 -23.31
C SER A 419 -30.50 -15.43 -23.46
N ARG A 420 -30.90 -16.70 -23.32
CA ARG A 420 -32.31 -17.13 -23.36
C ARG A 420 -33.06 -16.81 -22.07
N LEU A 421 -32.33 -16.54 -20.95
CA LEU A 421 -32.95 -16.23 -19.69
C LEU A 421 -33.24 -14.72 -19.61
N GLN A 422 -34.50 -14.35 -19.48
CA GLN A 422 -34.97 -12.96 -19.34
C GLN A 422 -34.85 -12.53 -17.85
N VAL A 423 -33.63 -12.56 -17.32
CA VAL A 423 -33.34 -12.17 -15.93
C VAL A 423 -32.39 -10.99 -15.96
N THR A 424 -32.75 -9.89 -15.29
CA THR A 424 -31.90 -8.71 -15.11
C THR A 424 -30.95 -8.89 -13.94
N ASP A 425 -29.70 -8.48 -14.09
CA ASP A 425 -28.71 -8.54 -13.01
C ASP A 425 -28.88 -7.31 -12.10
N GLU A 426 -29.53 -7.45 -10.96
CA GLU A 426 -29.65 -6.42 -9.91
C GLU A 426 -28.42 -6.37 -8.96
N GLU A 427 -27.31 -6.97 -9.35
CA GLU A 427 -26.25 -7.44 -8.45
C GLU A 427 -25.38 -6.35 -7.79
N ASN A 428 -25.16 -5.19 -8.43
CA ASN A 428 -24.14 -4.26 -7.97
C ASN A 428 -24.47 -3.54 -6.65
N SER A 429 -25.74 -3.31 -6.36
CA SER A 429 -26.15 -2.61 -5.14
C SER A 429 -26.14 -3.51 -3.88
N GLU A 430 -26.31 -4.83 -4.05
CA GLU A 430 -26.29 -5.79 -2.95
C GLU A 430 -24.88 -6.20 -2.54
N ILE A 431 -23.93 -6.30 -3.49
CA ILE A 431 -22.53 -6.64 -3.21
C ILE A 431 -21.92 -5.61 -2.27
N MET A 432 -22.27 -4.34 -2.44
CA MET A 432 -21.81 -3.25 -1.57
C MET A 432 -22.24 -3.41 -0.10
N ARG A 433 -23.38 -4.07 0.17
CA ARG A 433 -23.89 -4.30 1.55
C ARG A 433 -23.12 -5.38 2.29
N PHE A 434 -22.42 -6.27 1.60
CA PHE A 434 -21.68 -7.38 2.19
C PHE A 434 -20.16 -7.13 2.31
N SER A 435 -19.69 -6.01 1.78
CA SER A 435 -18.28 -5.62 1.85
C SER A 435 -18.06 -4.61 2.98
N ASN A 436 -17.01 -4.82 3.73
CA ASN A 436 -16.59 -3.90 4.79
C ASN A 436 -15.54 -2.96 4.23
N PRO A 437 -15.86 -1.67 4.03
CA PRO A 437 -14.90 -0.73 3.49
C PRO A 437 -13.70 -0.56 4.46
N PRO A 438 -12.49 -0.35 3.94
CA PRO A 438 -11.26 -0.30 4.75
C PRO A 438 -11.25 0.86 5.76
N ASP A 439 -11.98 1.94 5.48
CA ASP A 439 -12.15 3.08 6.39
C ASP A 439 -12.93 2.75 7.66
N GLN A 440 -13.67 1.64 7.71
CA GLN A 440 -14.37 1.15 8.89
C GLN A 440 -13.54 0.18 9.74
N GLY A 441 -12.31 -0.15 9.33
CA GLY A 441 -11.39 -0.98 10.09
C GLY A 441 -10.90 -0.27 11.37
N HIS A 442 -10.45 -1.05 12.37
CA HIS A 442 -9.72 -0.49 13.53
C HIS A 442 -8.39 0.14 13.09
N GLY A 443 -7.76 0.97 13.94
CA GLY A 443 -6.40 1.47 13.70
C GLY A 443 -5.38 0.35 13.59
N THR A 444 -4.30 0.54 12.84
CA THR A 444 -3.29 -0.51 12.64
C THR A 444 -2.26 -0.55 13.76
N ASP A 445 -2.02 0.58 14.44
CA ASP A 445 -1.23 0.65 15.67
C ASP A 445 -2.03 0.06 16.83
N ARG A 446 -1.36 -0.66 17.74
CA ARG A 446 -1.99 -1.20 18.96
C ARG A 446 -1.17 -0.91 20.19
N LEU A 447 -1.78 -0.28 21.18
CA LEU A 447 -1.28 -0.22 22.55
C LEU A 447 -2.04 -1.23 23.42
N ARG A 448 -1.33 -2.07 24.15
CA ARG A 448 -1.90 -3.05 25.07
C ARG A 448 -1.40 -2.83 26.49
N LEU A 449 -2.33 -2.79 27.44
CA LEU A 449 -2.06 -2.86 28.87
C LEU A 449 -2.66 -4.14 29.42
N GLY A 450 -1.85 -4.92 30.12
CA GLY A 450 -2.25 -6.20 30.68
C GLY A 450 -1.78 -6.39 32.11
N MET A 451 -2.45 -7.28 32.83
CA MET A 451 -2.02 -7.84 34.10
C MET A 451 -2.23 -9.35 34.09
N GLY A 452 -1.37 -10.07 34.75
CA GLY A 452 -1.47 -11.52 34.72
C GLY A 452 -0.52 -12.18 35.70
N PHE A 453 -0.47 -13.50 35.57
CA PHE A 453 0.45 -14.35 36.29
C PHE A 453 1.13 -15.34 35.33
N TYR A 454 2.37 -15.66 35.60
CA TYR A 454 3.12 -16.74 34.96
C TYR A 454 3.72 -17.63 36.03
N SER A 455 3.33 -18.91 36.07
CA SER A 455 3.70 -19.85 37.11
C SER A 455 3.30 -19.32 38.51
N HIS A 456 4.24 -18.74 39.26
CA HIS A 456 4.04 -18.21 40.62
C HIS A 456 4.27 -16.71 40.73
N GLU A 457 4.56 -16.02 39.64
CA GLU A 457 4.86 -14.58 39.65
C GLU A 457 3.74 -13.80 38.93
N SER A 458 3.31 -12.71 39.56
CA SER A 458 2.36 -11.75 38.95
C SER A 458 3.12 -10.71 38.16
N PHE A 459 2.52 -10.19 37.09
CA PHE A 459 3.13 -9.16 36.27
C PHE A 459 2.15 -8.13 35.74
N ILE A 460 2.69 -6.96 35.39
CA ILE A 460 2.03 -5.94 34.56
C ILE A 460 2.69 -5.98 33.18
N GLU A 461 1.90 -5.95 32.13
CA GLU A 461 2.35 -6.00 30.75
C GLU A 461 2.03 -4.71 30.00
N LEU A 462 3.01 -4.17 29.30
CA LEU A 462 2.86 -3.12 28.31
C LEU A 462 3.31 -3.68 26.96
N ALA A 463 2.45 -3.59 25.93
CA ALA A 463 2.83 -3.97 24.58
C ALA A 463 2.45 -2.90 23.57
N TYR A 464 3.29 -2.74 22.55
CA TYR A 464 3.07 -1.86 21.41
C TYR A 464 3.35 -2.59 20.10
N ARG A 465 2.45 -2.41 19.14
CA ARG A 465 2.53 -2.95 17.79
C ARG A 465 2.23 -1.84 16.78
N PRO A 466 3.19 -1.41 15.94
CA PRO A 466 2.99 -0.36 14.93
C PRO A 466 2.29 -0.81 13.65
N ALA A 467 2.12 -2.12 13.43
CA ALA A 467 1.37 -2.69 12.29
C ALA A 467 1.08 -4.17 12.51
N TYR A 468 -0.01 -4.70 12.16
CA TYR A 468 -1.12 -4.31 11.33
C TYR A 468 -2.43 -4.85 11.92
N HIS A 469 -2.73 -6.17 11.76
CA HIS A 469 -3.97 -6.83 12.17
C HIS A 469 -3.69 -8.23 12.73
N ASP A 470 -4.34 -8.60 13.82
CA ASP A 470 -4.25 -9.96 14.38
C ASP A 470 -5.58 -10.72 14.29
N LEU A 471 -5.50 -12.06 14.26
CA LEU A 471 -6.66 -12.95 14.12
C LEU A 471 -7.71 -12.81 15.24
N MET A 472 -7.39 -12.16 16.36
CA MET A 472 -8.35 -11.90 17.41
C MET A 472 -9.04 -10.54 17.28
N ALA A 473 -8.47 -9.57 16.56
CA ALA A 473 -9.08 -8.27 16.32
C ALA A 473 -10.37 -8.39 15.47
N LYS A 474 -11.16 -7.32 15.38
CA LYS A 474 -12.35 -7.30 14.51
C LYS A 474 -11.93 -7.37 13.05
N ASP A 475 -12.56 -8.24 12.27
CA ASP A 475 -12.28 -8.43 10.84
C ASP A 475 -12.86 -7.32 9.94
N VAL A 476 -13.63 -6.35 10.51
CA VAL A 476 -14.21 -5.25 9.72
C VAL A 476 -13.10 -4.42 9.11
N GLY A 477 -13.17 -4.19 7.80
CA GLY A 477 -12.17 -3.42 7.05
C GLY A 477 -10.88 -4.17 6.72
N TYR A 478 -10.73 -5.42 7.15
CA TYR A 478 -9.55 -6.26 6.94
C TYR A 478 -9.87 -7.55 6.20
N ASP A 479 -8.83 -8.22 5.68
CA ASP A 479 -8.98 -9.53 5.07
C ASP A 479 -9.31 -10.58 6.14
N LYS A 480 -10.43 -11.28 5.93
CA LYS A 480 -10.93 -12.24 6.93
C LYS A 480 -9.98 -13.43 7.07
N ASN A 481 -9.76 -13.85 8.32
CA ASN A 481 -8.94 -14.99 8.68
C ASN A 481 -7.45 -14.83 8.30
N SER A 482 -6.98 -13.62 8.20
CA SER A 482 -5.56 -13.30 7.99
C SER A 482 -4.99 -12.56 9.21
N GLU A 483 -3.69 -12.71 9.40
CA GLU A 483 -2.92 -11.99 10.41
C GLU A 483 -1.64 -11.50 9.77
N ILE A 484 -1.32 -10.23 9.99
CA ILE A 484 -0.01 -9.68 9.71
C ILE A 484 0.38 -8.81 10.90
N ILE A 485 1.39 -9.24 11.62
CA ILE A 485 1.98 -8.51 12.75
C ILE A 485 3.40 -8.14 12.37
N PHE A 486 3.72 -6.87 12.52
CA PHE A 486 5.07 -6.36 12.34
C PHE A 486 5.48 -5.58 13.59
N MET A 487 6.62 -5.96 14.20
CA MET A 487 7.22 -5.32 15.38
C MET A 487 6.29 -5.25 16.60
N ASP A 488 5.73 -6.37 17.09
CA ASP A 488 4.96 -6.40 18.34
C ASP A 488 5.89 -6.64 19.53
N PHE A 489 6.09 -5.62 20.37
CA PHE A 489 6.95 -5.67 21.55
C PHE A 489 6.12 -5.80 22.81
N LYS A 490 6.45 -6.78 23.69
CA LYS A 490 5.83 -6.99 25.00
C LYS A 490 6.85 -6.85 26.10
N LEU A 491 6.64 -5.91 26.98
CA LEU A 491 7.44 -5.70 28.19
C LEU A 491 6.59 -6.10 29.40
N ARG A 492 7.18 -6.88 30.31
CA ARG A 492 6.56 -7.29 31.58
C ARG A 492 7.38 -6.81 32.76
N TYR A 493 6.69 -6.24 33.74
CA TYR A 493 7.26 -5.97 35.07
C TYR A 493 6.68 -6.99 36.05
N TYR A 494 7.55 -7.88 36.54
CA TYR A 494 7.23 -8.93 37.50
C TYR A 494 7.26 -8.35 38.90
N LEU A 495 6.17 -8.50 39.67
CA LEU A 495 5.97 -7.82 40.96
C LEU A 495 6.78 -8.43 42.07
N GLU A 496 6.90 -9.77 42.12
CA GLU A 496 7.61 -10.49 43.18
C GLU A 496 9.15 -10.37 43.03
N SER A 497 9.64 -10.44 41.80
CA SER A 497 11.08 -10.33 41.52
C SER A 497 11.54 -8.91 41.25
N GLU A 498 10.65 -7.93 41.18
CA GLU A 498 10.90 -6.51 40.88
C GLU A 498 11.73 -6.31 39.59
N ARG A 499 11.41 -7.07 38.52
CA ARG A 499 12.22 -7.05 37.29
C ARG A 499 11.39 -6.70 36.06
N LEU A 500 11.92 -5.76 35.28
CA LEU A 500 11.42 -5.45 33.93
C LEU A 500 12.07 -6.37 32.90
N ARG A 501 11.27 -6.98 32.03
CA ARG A 501 11.70 -7.96 31.04
C ARG A 501 11.05 -7.73 29.69
N LEU A 502 11.81 -7.98 28.62
CA LEU A 502 11.26 -8.21 27.29
C LEU A 502 10.73 -9.63 27.28
N ASP A 503 9.41 -9.78 27.30
CA ASP A 503 8.75 -11.08 27.25
C ASP A 503 8.73 -11.65 25.83
N GLN A 504 8.36 -10.80 24.85
CA GLN A 504 8.31 -11.16 23.43
C GLN A 504 8.60 -9.94 22.56
N ALA A 505 9.31 -10.15 21.46
CA ALA A 505 9.41 -9.20 20.35
C ALA A 505 9.13 -9.95 19.04
N LYS A 506 7.91 -9.87 18.53
CA LYS A 506 7.60 -10.40 17.20
C LYS A 506 8.10 -9.42 16.16
N ILE A 507 9.09 -9.82 15.38
CA ILE A 507 9.60 -9.04 14.25
C ILE A 507 8.62 -9.12 13.08
N LEU A 508 8.15 -10.35 12.80
CA LEU A 508 7.16 -10.62 11.75
C LEU A 508 6.34 -11.85 12.14
N SER A 509 5.02 -11.75 12.00
CA SER A 509 4.13 -12.90 12.06
C SER A 509 3.06 -12.76 10.99
N ILE A 510 2.96 -13.75 10.12
CA ILE A 510 1.98 -13.79 9.05
C ILE A 510 1.22 -15.11 9.16
N THR A 511 -0.11 -15.04 9.17
CA THR A 511 -0.96 -16.23 9.10
C THR A 511 -2.09 -15.99 8.10
N SER A 512 -2.24 -16.90 7.16
CA SER A 512 -3.34 -16.91 6.19
C SER A 512 -4.13 -18.19 6.35
N LEU A 513 -5.32 -18.10 6.94
CA LEU A 513 -6.25 -19.23 7.06
C LEU A 513 -7.18 -19.23 5.84
N ASN A 514 -6.97 -20.15 4.94
CA ASN A 514 -7.79 -20.36 3.76
C ASN A 514 -8.75 -21.53 4.02
N PRO A 515 -10.04 -21.29 4.35
CA PRO A 515 -10.99 -22.38 4.52
C PRO A 515 -11.06 -23.23 3.27
N TYR A 516 -11.01 -24.56 3.45
CA TYR A 516 -11.08 -25.51 2.34
C TYR A 516 -12.30 -25.23 1.46
N ASP A 517 -12.06 -25.08 0.18
CA ASP A 517 -13.07 -24.90 -0.85
C ASP A 517 -12.85 -25.96 -1.94
N PRO A 518 -13.88 -26.75 -2.28
CA PRO A 518 -13.73 -27.81 -3.29
C PRO A 518 -13.42 -27.31 -4.70
N LEU A 519 -13.61 -26.02 -4.97
CA LEU A 519 -13.28 -25.39 -6.27
C LEU A 519 -11.88 -24.77 -6.27
N PHE A 520 -11.36 -24.39 -5.10
CA PHE A 520 -10.10 -23.68 -4.95
C PHE A 520 -9.24 -24.35 -3.87
N THR A 521 -8.32 -25.20 -4.28
CA THR A 521 -7.38 -25.85 -3.36
C THR A 521 -6.29 -24.88 -2.90
N LYS A 522 -6.63 -24.00 -1.94
CA LYS A 522 -5.66 -23.11 -1.28
C LYS A 522 -5.36 -23.67 0.10
N PHE A 523 -4.07 -23.91 0.37
CA PHE A 523 -3.61 -24.27 1.71
C PHE A 523 -3.48 -23.05 2.59
N SER A 524 -3.76 -23.21 3.88
CA SER A 524 -3.38 -22.25 4.90
C SER A 524 -1.86 -22.27 5.09
N TRP A 525 -1.26 -21.14 5.42
CA TRP A 525 0.17 -21.05 5.68
C TRP A 525 0.46 -20.00 6.75
N ARG A 526 1.61 -20.15 7.41
CA ARG A 526 2.11 -19.15 8.35
C ARG A 526 3.62 -19.07 8.36
N ALA A 527 4.15 -17.91 8.78
CA ALA A 527 5.58 -17.68 8.96
C ALA A 527 5.78 -16.70 10.12
N ASP A 528 6.71 -17.05 11.03
CA ASP A 528 7.02 -16.22 12.20
C ASP A 528 8.53 -16.04 12.34
N LEU A 529 8.91 -14.84 12.79
CA LEU A 529 10.25 -14.50 13.26
C LEU A 529 10.11 -13.65 14.53
N GLU A 530 10.59 -14.18 15.64
CA GLU A 530 10.42 -13.55 16.95
C GLU A 530 11.58 -13.79 17.90
N ILE A 531 11.73 -12.91 18.88
CA ILE A 531 12.45 -13.14 20.12
C ILE A 531 11.39 -13.43 21.17
N ASP A 532 11.47 -14.57 21.85
CA ASP A 532 10.47 -14.97 22.84
C ASP A 532 11.12 -15.66 24.04
N THR A 533 10.45 -15.62 25.18
CA THR A 533 10.88 -16.29 26.40
C THR A 533 10.83 -17.82 26.23
N LEU A 534 11.88 -18.53 26.66
CA LEU A 534 11.92 -19.99 26.76
C LEU A 534 11.05 -20.46 27.93
N ARG A 535 9.79 -20.83 27.65
CA ARG A 535 8.79 -21.17 28.68
C ARG A 535 8.86 -22.63 29.13
N ASP A 536 9.66 -23.44 28.49
CA ASP A 536 9.86 -24.86 28.73
C ASP A 536 11.15 -25.17 29.48
N HIS A 537 11.89 -24.14 29.93
CA HIS A 537 13.11 -24.23 30.73
C HIS A 537 12.87 -23.70 32.13
N ASP A 538 13.60 -24.25 33.11
CA ASP A 538 13.61 -23.77 34.49
C ASP A 538 14.36 -22.43 34.67
N CYS A 539 14.84 -21.85 33.60
CA CYS A 539 15.42 -20.52 33.66
C CYS A 539 14.30 -19.49 33.60
N ASN A 540 14.05 -18.85 34.70
CA ASN A 540 13.21 -17.67 34.74
C ASN A 540 13.82 -16.59 33.84
N TYR A 541 13.27 -16.37 32.60
CA TYR A 541 13.61 -15.26 31.72
C TYR A 541 14.72 -15.43 30.69
N CYS A 542 14.87 -16.62 30.15
CA CYS A 542 15.77 -16.88 29.05
C CYS A 542 15.05 -16.59 27.73
N ASN A 543 15.62 -15.73 26.91
CA ASN A 543 15.09 -15.43 25.60
C ASN A 543 15.75 -16.30 24.52
N SER A 544 14.98 -16.60 23.48
CA SER A 544 15.45 -17.28 22.28
C SER A 544 15.00 -16.53 21.03
N ILE A 545 15.76 -16.64 19.96
CA ILE A 545 15.36 -16.23 18.63
C ILE A 545 14.67 -17.43 17.99
N LYS A 546 13.40 -17.28 17.61
CA LYS A 546 12.58 -18.31 17.01
C LYS A 546 12.23 -17.94 15.57
N SER A 547 12.30 -18.91 14.67
CA SER A 547 11.75 -18.81 13.33
C SER A 547 10.92 -20.04 13.03
N SER A 548 9.75 -19.85 12.43
CA SER A 548 8.90 -20.94 12.01
C SER A 548 8.29 -20.68 10.62
N TYR A 549 8.04 -21.76 9.91
CA TYR A 549 7.25 -21.79 8.69
C TYR A 549 6.35 -23.01 8.70
N GLY A 550 5.05 -22.80 8.45
CA GLY A 550 4.05 -23.84 8.48
C GLY A 550 3.10 -23.83 7.30
N ARG A 551 2.61 -25.04 7.00
CA ARG A 551 1.48 -25.24 6.10
C ARG A 551 0.37 -25.97 6.83
N GLY A 552 -0.87 -25.65 6.45
CA GLY A 552 -2.02 -26.18 7.14
C GLY A 552 -3.26 -26.21 6.27
N ILE A 553 -4.30 -26.69 6.89
CA ILE A 553 -5.66 -26.70 6.34
C ILE A 553 -6.57 -25.98 7.32
N SER A 554 -7.57 -25.30 6.81
CA SER A 554 -8.68 -24.79 7.64
C SER A 554 -10.01 -25.21 7.03
N TYR A 555 -11.03 -25.34 7.87
CA TYR A 555 -12.35 -25.79 7.46
C TYR A 555 -13.45 -25.03 8.20
N ARG A 556 -14.41 -24.53 7.47
CA ARG A 556 -15.60 -23.87 8.00
C ARG A 556 -16.81 -24.71 7.67
N PRO A 557 -17.47 -25.33 8.67
CA PRO A 557 -18.66 -26.13 8.43
C PRO A 557 -19.82 -25.26 7.89
N ASP A 558 -20.45 -25.65 6.79
CA ASP A 558 -21.59 -24.94 6.19
C ASP A 558 -22.78 -24.84 7.16
N PHE A 559 -23.01 -25.88 7.97
CA PHE A 559 -24.10 -25.92 8.95
C PHE A 559 -23.82 -25.07 10.19
N PHE A 560 -22.57 -24.62 10.40
CA PHE A 560 -22.19 -23.82 11.57
C PHE A 560 -21.08 -22.82 11.22
N SER A 561 -21.40 -21.86 10.38
CA SER A 561 -20.51 -20.85 9.83
C SER A 561 -19.70 -20.00 10.85
N PRO A 562 -20.15 -19.79 12.12
CA PRO A 562 -19.33 -19.10 13.13
C PRO A 562 -18.05 -19.85 13.54
N LEU A 563 -17.97 -21.16 13.28
CA LEU A 563 -16.83 -22.00 13.63
C LEU A 563 -15.84 -22.09 12.47
N LEU A 564 -14.56 -21.87 12.76
CA LEU A 564 -13.43 -22.10 11.84
C LEU A 564 -12.44 -23.03 12.51
N LEU A 565 -12.29 -24.22 11.99
CA LEU A 565 -11.30 -25.22 12.43
C LEU A 565 -10.01 -25.04 11.63
N PHE A 566 -8.85 -25.30 12.25
CA PHE A 566 -7.57 -25.28 11.55
C PHE A 566 -6.59 -26.31 12.11
N SER A 567 -5.65 -26.71 11.26
CA SER A 567 -4.50 -27.52 11.66
C SER A 567 -3.28 -27.07 10.85
N PHE A 568 -2.12 -27.01 11.52
CA PHE A 568 -0.82 -26.66 10.92
C PHE A 568 0.22 -27.74 11.25
N VAL A 569 1.17 -27.88 10.34
CA VAL A 569 2.45 -28.56 10.55
C VAL A 569 3.53 -27.52 10.29
N ASP A 570 4.38 -27.27 11.28
CA ASP A 570 5.42 -26.26 11.20
C ASP A 570 6.81 -26.85 11.31
N LEU A 571 7.74 -26.28 10.56
CA LEU A 571 9.17 -26.40 10.80
C LEU A 571 9.60 -25.24 11.72
N LYS A 572 10.38 -25.56 12.77
CA LYS A 572 10.83 -24.59 13.77
C LYS A 572 12.31 -24.63 13.99
N THR A 573 12.92 -23.46 14.08
CA THR A 573 14.30 -23.29 14.54
C THR A 573 14.31 -22.36 15.73
N GLU A 574 15.17 -22.63 16.69
CA GLU A 574 15.32 -21.82 17.88
C GLU A 574 16.78 -21.73 18.31
N PHE A 575 17.24 -20.51 18.62
CA PHE A 575 18.62 -20.22 19.02
C PHE A 575 18.62 -19.49 20.35
N SER A 576 19.40 -20.00 21.32
CA SER A 576 19.60 -19.36 22.63
C SER A 576 20.85 -19.91 23.29
N SER A 577 21.61 -19.07 23.97
CA SER A 577 22.74 -19.50 24.81
C SER A 577 22.32 -20.34 26.03
N HIS A 578 21.02 -20.43 26.31
CA HIS A 578 20.45 -21.22 27.42
C HIS A 578 20.04 -22.62 27.00
N LEU A 579 20.06 -22.92 25.69
CA LEU A 579 19.89 -24.28 25.18
C LEU A 579 21.20 -25.06 25.27
N LYS A 580 21.11 -26.37 25.52
CA LYS A 580 22.26 -27.24 25.70
C LYS A 580 23.32 -27.16 24.59
N GLU A 581 22.88 -26.98 23.32
CA GLU A 581 23.75 -26.85 22.15
C GLU A 581 23.62 -25.47 21.47
N ASN A 582 23.06 -24.47 22.18
CA ASN A 582 22.75 -23.11 21.71
C ASN A 582 21.70 -23.05 20.58
N TYR A 583 21.19 -24.19 20.13
CA TYR A 583 20.13 -24.25 19.14
C TYR A 583 19.28 -25.50 19.30
N ARG A 584 18.10 -25.47 18.70
CA ARG A 584 17.27 -26.65 18.46
C ARG A 584 16.49 -26.49 17.15
N LEU A 585 16.33 -27.60 16.44
CA LEU A 585 15.56 -27.68 15.20
C LEU A 585 14.55 -28.80 15.34
N GLY A 586 13.33 -28.54 14.92
CA GLY A 586 12.24 -29.52 14.98
C GLY A 586 11.00 -29.01 14.26
N GLY A 587 9.86 -29.44 14.74
CA GLY A 587 8.57 -29.01 14.22
C GLY A 587 7.47 -29.19 15.23
N ASP A 588 6.28 -28.81 14.82
CA ASP A 588 5.09 -29.06 15.62
C ASP A 588 3.86 -29.38 14.77
N VAL A 589 2.85 -29.87 15.47
CA VAL A 589 1.49 -29.98 14.95
C VAL A 589 0.58 -29.17 15.86
N GLU A 590 -0.08 -28.19 15.30
CA GLU A 590 -1.13 -27.40 15.99
C GLU A 590 -2.50 -27.76 15.42
N VAL A 591 -3.47 -27.91 16.31
CA VAL A 591 -4.89 -27.99 15.99
C VAL A 591 -5.64 -26.94 16.78
N GLY A 592 -6.64 -26.32 16.17
CA GLY A 592 -7.37 -25.29 16.86
C GLY A 592 -8.68 -24.88 16.20
N ALA A 593 -9.36 -23.96 16.85
CA ALA A 593 -10.64 -23.43 16.41
C ALA A 593 -10.77 -21.96 16.77
N PHE A 594 -11.39 -21.21 15.87
CA PHE A 594 -11.99 -19.90 16.17
C PHE A 594 -13.50 -20.04 16.19
N TYR A 595 -14.12 -19.45 17.19
CA TYR A 595 -15.57 -19.41 17.32
C TYR A 595 -16.06 -17.97 17.53
N ASN A 596 -16.81 -17.45 16.57
CA ASN A 596 -17.43 -16.14 16.64
C ASN A 596 -18.83 -16.28 17.25
N ILE A 597 -18.94 -16.08 18.55
CA ILE A 597 -20.24 -16.11 19.26
C ILE A 597 -21.12 -14.96 18.81
N SER A 598 -20.49 -13.79 18.59
CA SER A 598 -21.12 -12.60 18.02
C SER A 598 -20.03 -11.78 17.28
N GLU A 599 -20.41 -10.68 16.66
CA GLU A 599 -19.44 -9.72 16.06
C GLU A 599 -18.45 -9.17 17.09
N ASN A 600 -18.88 -9.05 18.35
CA ASN A 600 -18.06 -8.51 19.42
C ASN A 600 -17.34 -9.57 20.27
N LEU A 601 -17.76 -10.85 20.22
CA LEU A 601 -17.20 -11.91 21.07
C LEU A 601 -16.63 -13.03 20.21
N ARG A 602 -15.31 -13.19 20.25
CA ARG A 602 -14.54 -14.24 19.56
C ARG A 602 -13.72 -15.05 20.54
N ILE A 603 -13.68 -16.36 20.34
CA ILE A 603 -12.90 -17.31 21.11
C ILE A 603 -11.91 -18.01 20.17
N LYS A 604 -10.68 -18.21 20.63
CA LYS A 604 -9.68 -19.12 20.04
C LYS A 604 -9.34 -20.21 21.04
N LEU A 605 -9.32 -21.46 20.56
CA LEU A 605 -8.77 -22.61 21.26
C LEU A 605 -7.70 -23.22 20.36
N ALA A 606 -6.54 -23.52 20.91
CA ALA A 606 -5.46 -24.19 20.16
C ALA A 606 -4.68 -25.10 21.09
N ALA A 607 -4.17 -26.20 20.52
CA ALA A 607 -3.30 -27.16 21.18
C ALA A 607 -2.17 -27.53 20.25
N THR A 608 -0.93 -27.47 20.72
CA THR A 608 0.27 -27.69 19.93
C THR A 608 1.15 -28.74 20.58
N TYR A 609 1.56 -29.74 19.82
CA TYR A 609 2.58 -30.71 20.22
C TYR A 609 3.87 -30.44 19.47
N GLN A 610 4.93 -30.11 20.20
CA GLN A 610 6.23 -29.68 19.68
C GLN A 610 7.26 -30.78 19.88
N VAL A 611 8.11 -31.05 18.86
CA VAL A 611 9.18 -32.02 18.88
C VAL A 611 10.44 -31.41 18.27
N TYR A 612 11.49 -31.30 19.09
CA TYR A 612 12.81 -30.92 18.63
C TYR A 612 13.68 -32.17 18.52
N ILE A 613 14.35 -32.34 17.39
CA ILE A 613 15.10 -33.58 17.03
C ILE A 613 16.60 -33.34 16.81
N LEU A 614 17.02 -32.09 16.57
CA LEU A 614 18.42 -31.69 16.43
C LEU A 614 18.75 -30.60 17.44
N GLY A 615 19.99 -30.59 17.92
CA GLY A 615 20.39 -29.74 19.02
C GLY A 615 19.82 -30.26 20.34
N GLU A 616 19.20 -29.41 21.13
CA GLU A 616 18.52 -29.84 22.34
C GLU A 616 17.23 -30.60 22.01
N ASN A 617 17.28 -31.95 22.20
CA ASN A 617 16.13 -32.80 21.97
C ASN A 617 15.10 -32.65 23.10
N LYS A 618 13.90 -32.22 22.78
CA LYS A 618 12.81 -32.01 23.73
C LYS A 618 11.44 -32.16 23.07
N ARG A 619 10.49 -32.63 23.85
CA ARG A 619 9.08 -32.75 23.44
C ARG A 619 8.24 -32.10 24.54
N PHE A 620 7.26 -31.29 24.14
CA PHE A 620 6.34 -30.64 25.08
C PHE A 620 5.02 -30.27 24.43
N PHE A 621 4.03 -30.05 25.27
CA PHE A 621 2.68 -29.71 24.86
C PHE A 621 2.35 -28.29 25.32
N THR A 622 1.71 -27.53 24.44
CA THR A 622 1.16 -26.21 24.80
C THR A 622 -0.33 -26.13 24.44
N SER A 623 -1.08 -25.37 25.19
CA SER A 623 -2.46 -25.07 24.87
C SER A 623 -2.80 -23.62 25.16
N HIS A 624 -3.66 -23.06 24.33
CA HIS A 624 -4.06 -21.67 24.38
C HIS A 624 -5.57 -21.53 24.33
N PHE A 625 -6.12 -20.78 25.26
CA PHE A 625 -7.49 -20.30 25.25
C PHE A 625 -7.43 -18.77 25.25
N ILE A 626 -8.00 -18.14 24.23
CA ILE A 626 -8.07 -16.69 24.13
C ILE A 626 -9.52 -16.30 23.86
N THR A 627 -10.04 -15.38 24.63
CA THR A 627 -11.33 -14.73 24.35
C THR A 627 -11.14 -13.23 24.18
N ARG A 628 -11.79 -12.66 23.18
CA ARG A 628 -11.82 -11.23 22.91
C ARG A 628 -13.26 -10.72 22.97
N TYR A 629 -13.47 -9.64 23.70
CA TYR A 629 -14.70 -8.87 23.70
C TYR A 629 -14.44 -7.44 23.22
N ALA A 630 -14.94 -7.07 22.05
CA ALA A 630 -14.79 -5.73 21.50
C ALA A 630 -15.82 -4.79 22.13
N LEU A 631 -15.34 -3.72 22.75
CA LEU A 631 -16.16 -2.63 23.29
C LEU A 631 -16.52 -1.63 22.19
N SER A 632 -15.61 -1.41 21.26
CA SER A 632 -15.81 -0.58 20.07
C SER A 632 -15.05 -1.17 18.89
N GLN A 633 -14.89 -0.41 17.81
CA GLN A 633 -14.02 -0.78 16.70
C GLN A 633 -12.54 -0.77 17.11
N ASP A 634 -12.15 0.20 17.95
CA ASP A 634 -10.76 0.46 18.31
C ASP A 634 -10.42 0.06 19.76
N LEU A 635 -11.31 -0.63 20.48
CA LEU A 635 -11.09 -1.02 21.87
C LEU A 635 -11.60 -2.42 22.15
N ASP A 636 -10.72 -3.32 22.57
CA ASP A 636 -11.08 -4.67 22.99
C ASP A 636 -10.50 -5.07 24.35
N LEU A 637 -11.19 -6.02 24.99
CA LEU A 637 -10.74 -6.72 26.18
C LEU A 637 -10.36 -8.14 25.80
N ARG A 638 -9.24 -8.66 26.32
CA ARG A 638 -8.83 -10.04 26.11
C ARG A 638 -8.53 -10.74 27.42
N LEU A 639 -8.97 -12.00 27.49
CA LEU A 639 -8.56 -12.96 28.51
C LEU A 639 -7.81 -14.08 27.80
N GLU A 640 -6.58 -14.34 28.23
CA GLU A 640 -5.70 -15.38 27.67
C GLU A 640 -5.33 -16.34 28.79
N LEU A 641 -5.54 -17.63 28.58
CA LEU A 641 -5.12 -18.72 29.45
C LEU A 641 -4.23 -19.64 28.65
N ASN A 642 -2.96 -19.70 29.03
CA ASN A 642 -1.95 -20.45 28.33
C ASN A 642 -1.35 -21.51 29.27
N ARG A 643 -1.08 -22.68 28.70
CA ARG A 643 -0.32 -23.74 29.38
C ARG A 643 0.90 -24.09 28.56
N TYR A 644 2.06 -24.01 29.15
CA TYR A 644 3.35 -24.32 28.57
C TYR A 644 3.94 -25.51 29.33
N ASP A 645 3.69 -26.73 28.87
CA ASP A 645 4.07 -27.98 29.56
C ASP A 645 3.61 -27.99 31.03
N GLN A 646 4.47 -27.58 31.97
CA GLN A 646 4.17 -27.55 33.40
C GLN A 646 3.75 -26.16 33.92
N ASN A 647 4.00 -25.09 33.15
CA ASN A 647 3.75 -23.71 33.56
C ASN A 647 2.40 -23.21 33.02
N ASN A 648 1.66 -22.55 33.87
CA ASN A 648 0.41 -21.89 33.52
C ASN A 648 0.57 -20.37 33.49
N GLU A 649 -0.11 -19.73 32.55
CA GLU A 649 -0.16 -18.30 32.40
C GLU A 649 -1.61 -17.83 32.26
N GLY A 650 -1.96 -16.77 32.94
CA GLY A 650 -3.26 -16.09 32.76
C GLY A 650 -3.04 -14.60 32.59
N ILE A 651 -3.66 -13.99 31.60
CA ILE A 651 -3.52 -12.57 31.27
C ILE A 651 -4.89 -11.97 31.01
N PHE A 652 -5.19 -10.86 31.67
CA PHE A 652 -6.28 -9.98 31.27
C PHE A 652 -5.70 -8.69 30.69
N SER A 653 -6.18 -8.24 29.55
CA SER A 653 -5.64 -7.06 28.87
C SER A 653 -6.71 -6.21 28.21
N VAL A 654 -6.40 -4.93 28.09
CA VAL A 654 -7.12 -3.92 27.33
C VAL A 654 -6.25 -3.57 26.12
N ASN A 655 -6.80 -3.61 24.92
CA ASN A 655 -6.12 -3.27 23.69
C ASN A 655 -6.82 -2.06 23.06
N TYR A 656 -6.04 -1.02 22.75
CA TYR A 656 -6.48 0.17 22.04
C TYR A 656 -5.77 0.25 20.69
N PHE A 657 -6.56 0.40 19.63
CA PHE A 657 -6.10 0.51 18.25
C PHE A 657 -6.26 1.95 17.77
N PHE A 658 -5.27 2.50 17.07
CA PHE A 658 -5.29 3.90 16.62
C PHE A 658 -4.51 4.13 15.33
#